data_70dbe3db6991cb7a1fce0b0302e33dad
#
_entry.id   70dbe3db6991cb7a1fce0b0302e33dad
#
_cell.length_a   1.000
_cell.length_b   1.000
_cell.length_c   1.000
_cell.angle_alpha   90.00
_cell.angle_beta   90.00
_cell.angle_gamma   90.00
#
_symmetry.space_group_name_H-M   'P 1'
#
loop_
_entity.id
_entity.type
_entity.pdbx_description
1 polymer ?
#
loop_
_entity_poly.entity_id
_entity_poly.type
_entity_poly.pdbx_seq_one_letter_code
_entity_poly.pdbx_strand_id
1 'polypeptide(L)'
;KYIHMKKLMYAVLSVILCLSAGTGYAQKKAFTIADLYKIHNVGTPLISPDGRHIAFTLTDYNLPKGKAMTDIYVMDTDGSNLKQVTKNGKGNENPLWTSDSKGLYYVSSVSETDQIYLYTFSDRQSHKITNFSMGVNDPVLSPDNKLIAFSTEVYPECGADSKCNAKTDSLATNGPVQAYLADHLLFRHWTEYAAGKCSHILIYNIKNHTYTDVTPGEFVSPTFMLGGGIGYNFSPDSKELCYVSNHEAHPEATTNSDLFIVPVTGGQAVDITKDNKAWDGSPVYSQDGKYIAYRKQLIPGYESDLFRIALYNRQTGESKIITNSFNNWIDDLKWDADSKSIYFTGEVLGQEPVFKIDIASQAITPVSGDKSIFGFDLDRKGNLYYTASSVEKPVALYCMKASDNTKVKQLTSFNRELEERVDIRPADTIWVAGADGVKVEVFIVKPHDFDPNKKYPLIMNVHGGPQSQWMNSFRGDWQVYPGAGYVLAFCNPHGSTGYGQEYTREISGDWGGKPFEDLMKVTDALASLSYVDSTRMGAMGWSYGGYMMNWFQAQTKRFKCLASMMGLYDLRSEWGGTEELWFPDFDLKGQPWNSDLYKKFSPSEYVRNFATPTLIITGQLDFRIPYTQGIQYFTTLQTLGIPSRLIIFKNDGHWPNVVKSMPLYYDAHLDWFHKYLGGAPAPYNVEKMVKNQAFTNK
;
A
#
# COMPACT_ATOMS: atom_id res chain seq x y z
N LYS A 1 27.69 -18.43 -71.53
CA LYS A 1 27.20 -17.19 -70.88
C LYS A 1 25.81 -17.40 -70.18
N TYR A 2 24.89 -18.18 -70.76
CA TYR A 2 23.55 -18.39 -70.25
C TYR A 2 23.48 -19.25 -68.93
N ILE A 3 24.40 -20.21 -68.78
CA ILE A 3 24.46 -21.08 -67.62
C ILE A 3 25.07 -20.36 -66.41
N HIS A 4 25.97 -19.41 -66.62
CA HIS A 4 26.56 -18.61 -65.55
C HIS A 4 25.56 -17.57 -64.94
N MET A 5 24.70 -17.00 -65.77
CA MET A 5 23.66 -16.07 -65.37
C MET A 5 22.56 -16.75 -64.52
N LYS A 6 22.16 -17.99 -64.88
CA LYS A 6 21.19 -18.75 -64.05
C LYS A 6 21.74 -19.13 -62.67
N LYS A 7 23.02 -19.51 -62.52
CA LYS A 7 23.66 -19.79 -61.24
C LYS A 7 23.81 -18.52 -60.37
N LEU A 8 24.08 -17.37 -61.01
CA LEU A 8 24.14 -16.08 -60.27
C LEU A 8 22.74 -15.63 -59.81
N MET A 9 21.69 -15.85 -60.58
CA MET A 9 20.32 -15.53 -60.27
C MET A 9 19.74 -16.40 -59.12
N TYR A 10 20.10 -17.71 -59.08
CA TYR A 10 19.75 -18.58 -57.94
C TYR A 10 20.53 -18.26 -56.70
N ALA A 11 21.79 -17.85 -56.78
CA ALA A 11 22.59 -17.39 -55.63
C ALA A 11 22.07 -16.07 -55.05
N VAL A 12 21.64 -15.13 -55.89
CA VAL A 12 21.02 -13.86 -55.46
C VAL A 12 19.62 -14.08 -54.91
N LEU A 13 18.78 -14.98 -55.45
CA LEU A 13 17.49 -15.34 -54.86
C LEU A 13 17.65 -16.08 -53.53
N SER A 14 18.66 -16.94 -53.35
CA SER A 14 18.92 -17.61 -52.07
C SER A 14 19.43 -16.64 -50.98
N VAL A 15 20.22 -15.64 -51.35
CA VAL A 15 20.68 -14.58 -50.42
C VAL A 15 19.55 -13.62 -50.04
N ILE A 16 18.62 -13.32 -50.96
CA ILE A 16 17.43 -12.50 -50.66
C ILE A 16 16.41 -13.28 -49.82
N LEU A 17 16.27 -14.60 -49.98
CA LEU A 17 15.45 -15.42 -49.07
C LEU A 17 16.08 -15.63 -47.66
N CYS A 18 17.41 -15.57 -47.54
CA CYS A 18 18.09 -15.62 -46.24
C CYS A 18 18.14 -14.26 -45.52
N LEU A 19 17.96 -13.14 -46.20
CA LEU A 19 17.91 -11.79 -45.64
C LEU A 19 16.50 -11.35 -45.22
N SER A 20 15.47 -12.13 -45.59
CA SER A 20 14.08 -11.95 -45.08
C SER A 20 13.74 -12.88 -43.89
N ALA A 21 14.72 -13.57 -43.32
CA ALA A 21 14.62 -14.02 -41.94
C ALA A 21 14.70 -12.76 -41.05
N GLY A 22 13.68 -11.91 -41.15
CA GLY A 22 13.44 -10.86 -40.20
C GLY A 22 13.49 -11.52 -38.80
N THR A 23 14.21 -10.92 -37.91
CA THR A 23 14.06 -11.18 -36.48
C THR A 23 12.59 -10.96 -36.16
N GLY A 24 11.77 -12.00 -36.37
CA GLY A 24 10.42 -12.04 -35.87
C GLY A 24 10.55 -11.96 -34.39
N TYR A 25 10.44 -10.76 -33.81
CA TYR A 25 10.17 -10.64 -32.39
C TYR A 25 8.93 -11.50 -32.15
N ALA A 26 9.09 -12.57 -31.37
CA ALA A 26 7.96 -13.38 -30.98
C ALA A 26 6.90 -12.45 -30.40
N GLN A 27 5.70 -12.45 -30.97
CA GLN A 27 4.60 -11.62 -30.49
C GLN A 27 4.44 -11.86 -28.99
N LYS A 28 4.47 -10.80 -28.19
CA LYS A 28 4.29 -10.91 -26.76
C LYS A 28 2.90 -11.47 -26.47
N LYS A 29 2.80 -12.38 -25.51
CA LYS A 29 1.52 -12.95 -25.11
C LYS A 29 0.76 -11.99 -24.18
N ALA A 30 -0.57 -12.15 -24.10
CA ALA A 30 -1.42 -11.46 -23.14
C ALA A 30 -0.94 -11.68 -21.70
N PHE A 31 -1.07 -10.66 -20.86
CA PHE A 31 -0.81 -10.76 -19.42
C PHE A 31 -1.93 -11.56 -18.73
N THR A 32 -1.57 -12.46 -17.83
CA THR A 32 -2.50 -13.35 -17.14
C THR A 32 -2.33 -13.29 -15.62
N ILE A 33 -3.29 -13.85 -14.87
CA ILE A 33 -3.16 -14.05 -13.41
C ILE A 33 -1.85 -14.77 -13.08
N ALA A 34 -1.49 -15.83 -13.83
CA ALA A 34 -0.25 -16.56 -13.58
C ALA A 34 1.02 -15.72 -13.82
N ASP A 35 0.97 -14.74 -14.71
CA ASP A 35 2.10 -13.84 -14.96
C ASP A 35 2.25 -12.79 -13.86
N LEU A 36 1.15 -12.36 -13.22
CA LEU A 36 1.20 -11.49 -12.04
C LEU A 36 2.06 -12.10 -10.92
N TYR A 37 1.97 -13.42 -10.72
CA TYR A 37 2.73 -14.14 -9.68
C TYR A 37 4.15 -14.56 -10.11
N LYS A 38 4.60 -14.11 -11.28
CA LYS A 38 6.00 -14.19 -11.73
C LYS A 38 6.74 -12.88 -11.55
N ILE A 39 6.06 -11.84 -11.11
CA ILE A 39 6.68 -10.55 -10.85
C ILE A 39 7.50 -10.63 -9.57
N HIS A 40 8.73 -10.18 -9.67
CA HIS A 40 9.63 -9.97 -8.57
C HIS A 40 9.38 -8.56 -8.00
N ASN A 41 9.01 -8.45 -6.73
CA ASN A 41 8.78 -7.17 -6.08
C ASN A 41 10.03 -6.73 -5.32
N VAL A 42 10.61 -5.63 -5.77
CA VAL A 42 11.82 -5.02 -5.18
C VAL A 42 11.40 -4.02 -4.11
N GLY A 43 11.87 -4.21 -2.88
CA GLY A 43 11.60 -3.32 -1.75
C GLY A 43 12.50 -2.08 -1.72
N THR A 44 12.23 -1.20 -0.77
CA THR A 44 12.94 0.06 -0.56
C THR A 44 14.45 -0.15 -0.41
N PRO A 45 15.29 0.63 -1.11
CA PRO A 45 16.74 0.57 -0.95
C PRO A 45 17.18 1.16 0.40
N LEU A 46 18.22 0.57 0.97
CA LEU A 46 18.88 1.07 2.17
C LEU A 46 20.38 1.15 1.92
N ILE A 47 20.93 2.36 1.95
CA ILE A 47 22.36 2.61 1.68
C ILE A 47 23.19 2.30 2.93
N SER A 48 24.31 1.58 2.74
CA SER A 48 25.24 1.35 3.83
C SER A 48 25.87 2.64 4.34
N PRO A 49 26.21 2.76 5.64
CA PRO A 49 26.82 3.96 6.22
C PRO A 49 28.10 4.43 5.52
N ASP A 50 28.88 3.50 4.92
CA ASP A 50 30.07 3.84 4.12
C ASP A 50 29.75 4.28 2.68
N GLY A 51 28.47 4.23 2.27
CA GLY A 51 27.99 4.66 0.95
C GLY A 51 28.42 3.76 -0.21
N ARG A 52 28.78 2.49 0.04
CA ARG A 52 29.29 1.56 -0.98
C ARG A 52 28.29 0.51 -1.42
N HIS A 53 27.33 0.16 -0.56
CA HIS A 53 26.40 -0.94 -0.79
C HIS A 53 24.96 -0.50 -0.61
N ILE A 54 24.05 -1.23 -1.25
CA ILE A 54 22.60 -1.10 -1.13
C ILE A 54 22.06 -2.43 -0.64
N ALA A 55 21.30 -2.45 0.45
CA ALA A 55 20.46 -3.56 0.85
C ALA A 55 19.01 -3.30 0.43
N PHE A 56 18.29 -4.34 0.04
CA PHE A 56 16.88 -4.29 -0.29
C PHE A 56 16.26 -5.67 -0.17
N THR A 57 14.94 -5.75 -0.10
CA THR A 57 14.19 -7.01 -0.13
C THR A 57 13.76 -7.34 -1.55
N LEU A 58 13.64 -8.64 -1.84
CA LEU A 58 13.00 -9.15 -3.05
C LEU A 58 11.95 -10.18 -2.65
N THR A 59 10.70 -9.95 -3.06
CA THR A 59 9.59 -10.86 -2.80
C THR A 59 9.22 -11.62 -4.06
N ASP A 60 9.24 -12.94 -3.97
CA ASP A 60 8.84 -13.89 -4.99
C ASP A 60 7.58 -14.65 -4.56
N TYR A 61 6.79 -15.09 -5.54
CA TYR A 61 5.56 -15.82 -5.28
C TYR A 61 5.61 -17.25 -5.84
N ASN A 62 5.06 -18.18 -5.08
CA ASN A 62 4.77 -19.53 -5.55
C ASN A 62 3.26 -19.75 -5.56
N LEU A 63 2.62 -19.42 -6.67
CA LEU A 63 1.17 -19.50 -6.82
C LEU A 63 0.59 -20.88 -6.51
N PRO A 64 1.13 -22.03 -7.03
CA PRO A 64 0.62 -23.35 -6.70
C PRO A 64 0.68 -23.72 -5.22
N LYS A 65 1.64 -23.18 -4.49
CA LYS A 65 1.81 -23.43 -3.04
C LYS A 65 1.15 -22.35 -2.16
N GLY A 66 0.61 -21.28 -2.75
CA GLY A 66 0.05 -20.15 -2.02
C GLY A 66 1.07 -19.51 -1.07
N LYS A 67 2.34 -19.35 -1.50
CA LYS A 67 3.43 -18.83 -0.66
C LYS A 67 4.09 -17.61 -1.29
N ALA A 68 4.33 -16.60 -0.47
CA ALA A 68 5.28 -15.54 -0.74
C ALA A 68 6.61 -15.85 -0.02
N MET A 69 7.72 -15.47 -0.61
CA MET A 69 9.07 -15.63 -0.07
C MET A 69 9.79 -14.31 -0.25
N THR A 70 10.14 -13.67 0.86
CA THR A 70 10.91 -12.43 0.86
C THR A 70 12.32 -12.71 1.34
N ASP A 71 13.31 -12.30 0.54
CA ASP A 71 14.72 -12.45 0.86
C ASP A 71 15.46 -11.12 0.73
N ILE A 72 16.57 -11.00 1.47
CA ILE A 72 17.41 -9.81 1.47
C ILE A 72 18.51 -9.97 0.43
N TYR A 73 18.71 -8.93 -0.36
CA TYR A 73 19.76 -8.79 -1.36
C TYR A 73 20.66 -7.62 -1.03
N VAL A 74 21.91 -7.72 -1.45
CA VAL A 74 22.91 -6.63 -1.37
C VAL A 74 23.62 -6.51 -2.70
N MET A 75 23.88 -5.28 -3.14
CA MET A 75 24.71 -4.97 -4.30
C MET A 75 25.55 -3.70 -4.04
N ASP A 76 26.52 -3.44 -4.89
CA ASP A 76 27.25 -2.18 -4.86
C ASP A 76 26.36 -1.03 -5.36
N THR A 77 26.67 0.21 -4.95
CA THR A 77 25.87 1.40 -5.29
C THR A 77 25.86 1.72 -6.80
N ASP A 78 26.75 1.11 -7.58
CA ASP A 78 26.74 1.18 -9.04
C ASP A 78 25.86 0.09 -9.71
N GLY A 79 25.23 -0.82 -8.93
CA GLY A 79 24.41 -1.93 -9.40
C GLY A 79 25.20 -3.22 -9.67
N SER A 80 26.52 -3.23 -9.47
CA SER A 80 27.34 -4.42 -9.62
C SER A 80 27.31 -5.32 -8.36
N ASN A 81 27.89 -6.52 -8.46
CA ASN A 81 28.09 -7.44 -7.35
C ASN A 81 26.82 -7.85 -6.59
N LEU A 82 25.67 -7.94 -7.28
CA LEU A 82 24.40 -8.38 -6.70
C LEU A 82 24.53 -9.76 -6.03
N LYS A 83 24.11 -9.86 -4.76
CA LYS A 83 24.13 -11.10 -3.96
C LYS A 83 22.85 -11.25 -3.16
N GLN A 84 22.31 -12.45 -3.13
CA GLN A 84 21.27 -12.85 -2.19
C GLN A 84 21.92 -13.20 -0.84
N VAL A 85 21.49 -12.52 0.21
CA VAL A 85 22.01 -12.65 1.58
C VAL A 85 21.29 -13.76 2.34
N THR A 86 19.95 -13.80 2.26
CA THR A 86 19.13 -14.82 2.92
C THR A 86 18.58 -15.83 1.93
N LYS A 87 18.45 -17.10 2.33
CA LYS A 87 17.97 -18.23 1.49
C LYS A 87 17.27 -19.30 2.33
N ASN A 88 16.61 -18.93 3.40
CA ASN A 88 16.02 -19.90 4.34
C ASN A 88 14.59 -20.34 3.96
N GLY A 89 14.01 -19.79 2.88
CA GLY A 89 12.66 -20.10 2.41
C GLY A 89 11.55 -19.58 3.33
N LYS A 90 11.85 -18.59 4.17
CA LYS A 90 10.93 -17.90 5.08
C LYS A 90 10.93 -16.42 4.75
N GLY A 91 10.06 -15.63 5.40
CA GLY A 91 10.10 -14.18 5.33
C GLY A 91 11.37 -13.63 5.98
N ASN A 92 12.07 -12.74 5.27
CA ASN A 92 13.24 -12.01 5.78
C ASN A 92 13.08 -10.55 5.37
N GLU A 93 12.84 -9.67 6.35
CA GLU A 93 12.37 -8.30 6.09
C GLU A 93 13.13 -7.29 6.96
N ASN A 94 12.89 -6.01 6.73
CA ASN A 94 13.42 -4.90 7.52
C ASN A 94 14.95 -4.95 7.72
N PRO A 95 15.77 -4.98 6.63
CA PRO A 95 17.20 -4.95 6.76
C PRO A 95 17.70 -3.64 7.37
N LEU A 96 18.64 -3.70 8.31
CA LEU A 96 19.28 -2.55 8.96
C LEU A 96 20.80 -2.73 8.92
N TRP A 97 21.54 -1.78 8.34
CA TRP A 97 22.99 -1.82 8.33
C TRP A 97 23.58 -1.63 9.73
N THR A 98 24.62 -2.40 10.05
CA THR A 98 25.51 -2.04 11.14
C THR A 98 26.26 -0.74 10.82
N SER A 99 26.59 0.11 11.82
CA SER A 99 27.24 1.41 11.58
C SER A 99 28.63 1.29 10.94
N ASP A 100 29.29 0.14 11.06
CA ASP A 100 30.56 -0.18 10.39
C ASP A 100 30.39 -0.81 9.00
N SER A 101 29.16 -0.93 8.50
CA SER A 101 28.79 -1.53 7.20
C SER A 101 29.24 -2.98 7.01
N LYS A 102 29.52 -3.73 8.10
CA LYS A 102 30.01 -5.11 8.02
C LYS A 102 28.95 -6.18 8.24
N GLY A 103 27.73 -5.79 8.54
CA GLY A 103 26.61 -6.68 8.75
C GLY A 103 25.27 -6.03 8.52
N LEU A 104 24.23 -6.88 8.52
CA LEU A 104 22.84 -6.50 8.42
C LEU A 104 22.04 -7.17 9.52
N TYR A 105 21.37 -6.38 10.36
CA TYR A 105 20.25 -6.88 11.15
C TYR A 105 19.01 -7.00 10.26
N TYR A 106 18.15 -7.96 10.54
CA TYR A 106 16.90 -8.15 9.82
C TYR A 106 15.92 -8.97 10.66
N VAL A 107 14.63 -8.86 10.36
CA VAL A 107 13.59 -9.70 10.94
C VAL A 107 13.43 -10.97 10.11
N SER A 108 13.31 -12.13 10.76
CA SER A 108 13.08 -13.40 10.07
C SER A 108 12.03 -14.26 10.77
N SER A 109 11.12 -14.83 9.96
CA SER A 109 10.10 -15.80 10.36
C SER A 109 10.63 -17.24 10.44
N VAL A 110 11.94 -17.45 10.58
CA VAL A 110 12.54 -18.79 10.67
C VAL A 110 12.28 -19.46 12.01
N SER A 111 12.06 -18.67 13.07
CA SER A 111 11.62 -19.10 14.39
C SER A 111 10.09 -19.27 14.45
N GLU A 112 9.54 -19.71 15.58
CA GLU A 112 8.07 -19.79 15.80
C GLU A 112 7.41 -18.40 15.75
N THR A 113 8.10 -17.39 16.28
CA THR A 113 7.76 -15.98 16.16
C THR A 113 8.87 -15.23 15.45
N ASP A 114 8.55 -14.10 14.86
CA ASP A 114 9.50 -13.24 14.16
C ASP A 114 10.58 -12.73 15.13
N GLN A 115 11.84 -12.86 14.72
CA GLN A 115 12.98 -12.48 15.54
C GLN A 115 14.02 -11.72 14.73
N ILE A 116 14.85 -10.92 15.42
CA ILE A 116 15.97 -10.22 14.80
C ILE A 116 17.16 -11.18 14.67
N TYR A 117 17.73 -11.19 13.47
CA TYR A 117 18.96 -11.89 13.12
C TYR A 117 20.02 -10.88 12.68
N LEU A 118 21.29 -11.21 12.85
CA LEU A 118 22.44 -10.48 12.31
C LEU A 118 23.15 -11.35 11.27
N TYR A 119 23.20 -10.91 10.04
CA TYR A 119 24.08 -11.46 9.01
C TYR A 119 25.40 -10.71 9.02
N THR A 120 26.55 -11.43 9.07
CA THR A 120 27.87 -10.83 8.96
C THR A 120 28.53 -11.20 7.63
N PHE A 121 29.15 -10.21 6.96
CA PHE A 121 29.78 -10.43 5.65
C PHE A 121 31.10 -11.18 5.74
N SER A 122 31.73 -11.19 6.92
CA SER A 122 33.03 -11.86 7.16
C SER A 122 32.92 -13.38 7.13
N ASP A 123 31.93 -13.95 7.80
CA ASP A 123 31.68 -15.39 7.89
C ASP A 123 30.50 -15.87 7.04
N ARG A 124 29.70 -14.95 6.51
CA ARG A 124 28.47 -15.20 5.70
C ARG A 124 27.45 -16.05 6.46
N GLN A 125 27.32 -15.82 7.76
CA GLN A 125 26.41 -16.51 8.65
C GLN A 125 25.37 -15.53 9.20
N SER A 126 24.20 -16.08 9.52
CA SER A 126 23.12 -15.38 10.24
C SER A 126 23.03 -15.90 11.67
N HIS A 127 23.10 -14.99 12.62
CA HIS A 127 23.04 -15.29 14.04
C HIS A 127 21.76 -14.72 14.64
N LYS A 128 21.00 -15.54 15.38
CA LYS A 128 19.80 -15.08 16.09
C LYS A 128 20.19 -14.12 17.21
N ILE A 129 19.59 -12.94 17.24
CA ILE A 129 19.91 -11.87 18.19
C ILE A 129 18.86 -11.78 19.30
N THR A 130 17.57 -11.82 18.94
CA THR A 130 16.49 -11.74 19.92
C THR A 130 15.82 -13.09 20.13
N ASN A 131 15.16 -13.23 21.28
CA ASN A 131 14.33 -14.39 21.59
C ASN A 131 13.16 -13.94 22.48
N PHE A 132 12.36 -13.01 21.97
CA PHE A 132 11.17 -12.51 22.67
C PHE A 132 9.94 -13.34 22.26
N SER A 133 9.16 -13.81 23.23
CA SER A 133 8.09 -14.78 22.97
C SER A 133 6.98 -14.25 22.05
N MET A 134 6.73 -12.97 22.12
CA MET A 134 5.65 -12.32 21.34
C MET A 134 6.12 -11.87 19.94
N GLY A 135 7.39 -12.10 19.60
CA GLY A 135 7.95 -11.65 18.31
C GLY A 135 8.45 -10.22 18.36
N VAL A 136 8.95 -9.75 17.22
CA VAL A 136 9.50 -8.39 17.03
C VAL A 136 9.04 -7.82 15.70
N ASN A 137 8.65 -6.53 15.69
CA ASN A 137 8.25 -5.80 14.51
C ASN A 137 9.05 -4.49 14.43
N ASP A 138 9.23 -3.97 13.22
CA ASP A 138 9.75 -2.63 12.92
C ASP A 138 11.03 -2.25 13.68
N PRO A 139 12.11 -3.06 13.63
CA PRO A 139 13.32 -2.77 14.39
C PRO A 139 14.00 -1.49 13.92
N VAL A 140 14.48 -0.70 14.88
CA VAL A 140 15.33 0.48 14.65
C VAL A 140 16.63 0.32 15.44
N LEU A 141 17.76 0.48 14.79
CA LEU A 141 19.08 0.37 15.42
C LEU A 141 19.51 1.75 15.95
N SER A 142 20.04 1.77 17.19
CA SER A 142 20.63 3.00 17.72
C SER A 142 21.88 3.41 16.94
N PRO A 143 22.16 4.74 16.76
CA PRO A 143 23.34 5.22 16.04
C PRO A 143 24.68 4.67 16.53
N ASP A 144 24.79 4.32 17.83
CA ASP A 144 25.99 3.76 18.44
C ASP A 144 26.08 2.21 18.34
N ASN A 145 25.11 1.55 17.67
CA ASN A 145 25.00 0.09 17.49
C ASN A 145 24.89 -0.73 18.80
N LYS A 146 24.42 -0.16 19.90
CA LYS A 146 24.32 -0.91 21.16
C LYS A 146 22.91 -1.36 21.50
N LEU A 147 21.89 -0.69 20.91
CA LEU A 147 20.49 -0.87 21.23
C LEU A 147 19.69 -1.13 19.94
N ILE A 148 18.64 -1.95 20.05
CA ILE A 148 17.63 -2.11 19.03
C ILE A 148 16.28 -1.82 19.68
N ALA A 149 15.54 -0.81 19.20
CA ALA A 149 14.14 -0.61 19.54
C ALA A 149 13.27 -1.39 18.56
N PHE A 150 12.18 -1.97 19.04
CA PHE A 150 11.20 -2.68 18.22
C PHE A 150 9.82 -2.62 18.88
N SER A 151 8.76 -2.73 18.08
CA SER A 151 7.39 -2.87 18.58
C SER A 151 7.03 -4.34 18.75
N THR A 152 6.16 -4.61 19.72
CA THR A 152 5.64 -5.96 19.95
C THR A 152 4.36 -5.88 20.79
N GLU A 153 3.44 -6.83 20.55
CA GLU A 153 2.23 -6.96 21.35
C GLU A 153 2.56 -7.65 22.69
N VAL A 154 2.27 -7.01 23.79
CA VAL A 154 2.51 -7.56 25.15
C VAL A 154 1.25 -7.46 25.99
N TYR A 155 1.15 -8.30 27.01
CA TYR A 155 0.23 -8.07 28.12
C TYR A 155 0.81 -6.96 29.02
N PRO A 156 0.08 -5.86 29.30
CA PRO A 156 0.64 -4.72 30.02
C PRO A 156 1.27 -5.08 31.36
N GLU A 157 0.69 -6.04 32.09
CA GLU A 157 1.22 -6.53 33.35
C GLU A 157 2.53 -7.32 33.23
N CYS A 158 2.83 -7.79 32.03
CA CYS A 158 4.08 -8.53 31.73
C CYS A 158 5.18 -7.62 31.16
N GLY A 159 4.81 -6.61 30.36
CA GLY A 159 5.76 -5.68 29.74
C GLY A 159 6.91 -6.41 29.04
N ALA A 160 8.17 -6.13 29.43
CA ALA A 160 9.36 -6.74 28.86
C ALA A 160 9.65 -8.18 29.33
N ASP A 161 8.86 -8.78 30.23
CA ASP A 161 9.05 -10.15 30.68
C ASP A 161 8.52 -11.17 29.66
N SER A 162 9.43 -11.67 28.82
CA SER A 162 9.11 -12.64 27.76
C SER A 162 8.49 -13.95 28.30
N LYS A 163 8.85 -14.40 29.53
CA LYS A 163 8.29 -15.62 30.11
C LYS A 163 6.88 -15.40 30.63
N CYS A 164 6.62 -14.24 31.24
CA CYS A 164 5.29 -13.83 31.65
C CYS A 164 4.36 -13.78 30.43
N ASN A 165 4.74 -13.07 29.38
CA ASN A 165 3.99 -12.98 28.12
C ASN A 165 3.70 -14.37 27.54
N ALA A 166 4.71 -15.22 27.38
CA ALA A 166 4.53 -16.58 26.86
C ALA A 166 3.52 -17.41 27.66
N LYS A 167 3.58 -17.32 29.00
CA LYS A 167 2.67 -18.03 29.88
C LYS A 167 1.24 -17.51 29.75
N THR A 168 1.06 -16.20 29.78
CA THR A 168 -0.27 -15.54 29.69
C THR A 168 -0.90 -15.82 28.34
N ASP A 169 -0.15 -15.67 27.26
CA ASP A 169 -0.62 -15.93 25.90
C ASP A 169 -1.00 -17.41 25.70
N SER A 170 -0.19 -18.33 26.21
CA SER A 170 -0.52 -19.77 26.17
C SER A 170 -1.80 -20.11 26.93
N LEU A 171 -2.05 -19.48 28.09
CA LEU A 171 -3.29 -19.68 28.85
C LEU A 171 -4.51 -19.09 28.09
N ALA A 172 -4.37 -17.91 27.52
CA ALA A 172 -5.43 -17.27 26.73
C ALA A 172 -5.76 -18.07 25.46
N THR A 173 -4.75 -18.57 24.76
CA THR A 173 -4.92 -19.27 23.48
C THR A 173 -5.39 -20.72 23.64
N ASN A 174 -4.87 -21.44 24.67
CA ASN A 174 -5.10 -22.88 24.81
C ASN A 174 -6.00 -23.23 26.02
N GLY A 175 -6.45 -22.26 26.78
CA GLY A 175 -7.35 -22.47 27.91
C GLY A 175 -8.75 -22.92 27.47
N PRO A 176 -9.55 -23.47 28.39
CA PRO A 176 -10.88 -23.99 28.04
C PRO A 176 -11.90 -22.92 27.70
N VAL A 177 -11.73 -21.69 28.19
CA VAL A 177 -12.60 -20.55 27.89
C VAL A 177 -12.04 -19.82 26.68
N GLN A 178 -12.83 -19.73 25.62
CA GLN A 178 -12.50 -19.05 24.38
C GLN A 178 -13.49 -17.89 24.18
N ALA A 179 -13.16 -16.71 24.75
CA ALA A 179 -14.02 -15.55 24.70
C ALA A 179 -13.18 -14.26 24.71
N TYR A 180 -13.67 -13.24 24.01
CA TYR A 180 -13.17 -11.88 24.16
C TYR A 180 -14.02 -11.13 25.16
N LEU A 181 -13.39 -10.34 26.01
CA LEU A 181 -14.04 -9.40 26.91
C LEU A 181 -13.62 -7.99 26.49
N ALA A 182 -14.58 -7.10 26.35
CA ALA A 182 -14.35 -5.70 25.99
C ALA A 182 -15.23 -4.78 26.83
N ASP A 183 -14.61 -3.88 27.55
CA ASP A 183 -15.28 -2.79 28.30
C ASP A 183 -15.12 -1.44 27.59
N HIS A 184 -14.24 -1.37 26.57
CA HIS A 184 -13.90 -0.18 25.79
C HIS A 184 -13.84 -0.52 24.31
N LEU A 185 -13.97 0.52 23.46
CA LEU A 185 -13.76 0.39 22.02
C LEU A 185 -12.27 0.25 21.66
N LEU A 186 -11.99 -0.01 20.37
CA LEU A 186 -10.72 -0.52 19.87
C LEU A 186 -10.30 -1.87 20.47
N PHE A 187 -11.28 -2.66 20.98
CA PHE A 187 -11.04 -4.05 21.38
C PHE A 187 -10.62 -4.95 20.21
N ARG A 188 -10.75 -4.46 18.98
CA ARG A 188 -10.30 -5.04 17.73
C ARG A 188 -9.90 -3.92 16.78
N HIS A 189 -8.95 -4.20 15.88
CA HIS A 189 -8.50 -3.26 14.87
C HIS A 189 -8.04 -4.00 13.61
N TRP A 190 -8.40 -3.52 12.43
CA TRP A 190 -8.16 -4.14 11.11
C TRP A 190 -8.64 -5.59 11.01
N THR A 191 -7.84 -6.55 11.46
CA THR A 191 -8.09 -7.99 11.36
C THR A 191 -7.97 -8.73 12.67
N GLU A 192 -7.56 -8.05 13.74
CA GLU A 192 -7.17 -8.67 15.01
C GLU A 192 -7.96 -8.12 16.20
N TYR A 193 -8.16 -8.97 17.21
CA TYR A 193 -8.66 -8.57 18.51
C TYR A 193 -7.47 -8.25 19.41
N ALA A 194 -7.57 -7.18 20.18
CA ALA A 194 -6.54 -6.81 21.17
C ALA A 194 -6.32 -7.93 22.20
N ALA A 195 -7.38 -8.61 22.61
CA ALA A 195 -7.32 -9.78 23.51
C ALA A 195 -6.50 -9.54 24.80
N GLY A 196 -6.59 -8.30 25.35
CA GLY A 196 -5.86 -7.89 26.54
C GLY A 196 -4.39 -7.51 26.30
N LYS A 197 -3.95 -7.45 25.03
CA LYS A 197 -2.60 -7.01 24.66
C LYS A 197 -2.59 -5.57 24.19
N CYS A 198 -1.44 -4.92 24.34
CA CYS A 198 -1.14 -3.60 23.79
C CYS A 198 0.20 -3.64 23.05
N SER A 199 0.33 -2.85 22.00
CA SER A 199 1.63 -2.64 21.38
C SER A 199 2.50 -1.78 22.28
N HIS A 200 3.68 -2.29 22.62
CA HIS A 200 4.73 -1.57 23.34
C HIS A 200 6.00 -1.48 22.52
N ILE A 201 6.80 -0.46 22.81
CA ILE A 201 8.14 -0.33 22.28
C ILE A 201 9.12 -0.86 23.32
N LEU A 202 9.85 -1.91 22.93
CA LEU A 202 10.90 -2.49 23.74
C LEU A 202 12.27 -2.11 23.18
N ILE A 203 13.23 -1.86 24.06
CA ILE A 203 14.65 -1.67 23.71
C ILE A 203 15.44 -2.90 24.13
N TYR A 204 16.06 -3.55 23.15
CA TYR A 204 16.98 -4.66 23.37
C TYR A 204 18.43 -4.15 23.45
N ASN A 205 19.12 -4.45 24.56
CA ASN A 205 20.55 -4.17 24.71
C ASN A 205 21.36 -5.33 24.15
N ILE A 206 22.08 -5.09 23.05
CA ILE A 206 22.81 -6.11 22.30
C ILE A 206 23.91 -6.77 23.14
N LYS A 207 24.57 -6.02 24.03
CA LYS A 207 25.67 -6.52 24.86
C LYS A 207 25.19 -7.38 26.04
N ASN A 208 24.13 -6.92 26.70
CA ASN A 208 23.68 -7.53 27.96
C ASN A 208 22.54 -8.54 27.75
N HIS A 209 21.98 -8.60 26.52
CA HIS A 209 20.84 -9.45 26.16
C HIS A 209 19.59 -9.18 27.03
N THR A 210 19.33 -7.91 27.37
CA THR A 210 18.21 -7.49 28.21
C THR A 210 17.21 -6.69 27.41
N TYR A 211 15.94 -6.80 27.78
CA TYR A 211 14.84 -6.00 27.25
C TYR A 211 14.41 -4.94 28.27
N THR A 212 14.13 -3.75 27.80
CA THR A 212 13.55 -2.65 28.58
C THR A 212 12.28 -2.19 27.89
N ASP A 213 11.15 -2.18 28.61
CA ASP A 213 9.92 -1.59 28.15
C ASP A 213 9.99 -0.07 28.39
N VAL A 214 9.94 0.71 27.30
CA VAL A 214 10.00 2.18 27.39
C VAL A 214 8.65 2.85 27.26
N THR A 215 7.58 2.06 27.03
CA THR A 215 6.20 2.54 26.92
C THR A 215 5.25 1.69 27.78
N PRO A 216 5.58 1.47 29.09
CA PRO A 216 4.76 0.63 29.95
C PRO A 216 3.39 1.27 30.21
N GLY A 217 2.36 0.44 30.38
CA GLY A 217 0.99 0.87 30.65
C GLY A 217 -0.02 0.28 29.67
N GLU A 218 -1.20 0.86 29.62
CA GLU A 218 -2.32 0.36 28.80
C GLU A 218 -2.47 1.13 27.46
N PHE A 219 -1.56 2.05 27.14
CA PHE A 219 -1.59 2.81 25.91
C PHE A 219 -0.84 2.10 24.79
N VAL A 220 -1.47 2.04 23.62
CA VAL A 220 -0.85 1.47 22.41
C VAL A 220 0.28 2.38 21.93
N SER A 221 1.51 1.84 21.88
CA SER A 221 2.71 2.55 21.44
C SER A 221 3.64 1.65 20.61
N PRO A 222 3.92 1.96 19.32
CA PRO A 222 3.33 3.06 18.60
C PRO A 222 1.84 2.83 18.37
N THR A 223 1.05 3.90 18.37
CA THR A 223 -0.35 3.83 17.94
C THR A 223 -0.43 3.66 16.42
N PHE A 224 -1.60 3.28 15.93
CA PHE A 224 -1.84 3.20 14.49
C PHE A 224 -1.39 4.49 13.78
N MET A 225 -0.65 4.32 12.69
CA MET A 225 -0.07 5.41 11.92
C MET A 225 -0.88 5.66 10.64
N LEU A 226 -1.58 6.77 10.59
CA LEU A 226 -2.14 7.26 9.32
C LEU A 226 -1.00 7.51 8.32
N GLY A 227 -1.08 6.93 7.13
CA GLY A 227 -0.06 7.07 6.10
C GLY A 227 1.23 6.26 6.33
N GLY A 228 1.22 5.31 7.25
CA GLY A 228 2.31 4.35 7.44
C GLY A 228 3.59 4.95 8.08
N GLY A 229 4.68 4.18 7.99
CA GLY A 229 5.99 4.52 8.55
C GLY A 229 6.22 3.92 9.94
N ILE A 230 7.47 4.05 10.45
CA ILE A 230 7.84 3.60 11.80
C ILE A 230 7.51 4.73 12.78
N GLY A 231 6.75 4.42 13.82
CA GLY A 231 6.27 5.37 14.80
C GLY A 231 7.30 5.81 15.84
N TYR A 232 8.59 5.53 15.67
CA TYR A 232 9.64 5.88 16.64
C TYR A 232 11.02 5.97 16.03
N ASN A 233 11.92 6.75 16.67
CA ASN A 233 13.30 6.91 16.22
C ASN A 233 14.21 7.26 17.40
N PHE A 234 15.49 6.83 17.35
CA PHE A 234 16.51 7.20 18.32
C PHE A 234 17.07 8.60 18.07
N SER A 235 17.43 9.28 19.16
CA SER A 235 18.27 10.48 19.06
C SER A 235 19.68 10.13 18.52
N PRO A 236 20.38 11.08 17.85
CA PRO A 236 21.73 10.85 17.31
C PRO A 236 22.76 10.44 18.35
N ASP A 237 22.58 10.81 19.62
CA ASP A 237 23.47 10.43 20.73
C ASP A 237 23.04 9.10 21.41
N SER A 238 21.98 8.44 20.89
CA SER A 238 21.47 7.15 21.37
C SER A 238 20.96 7.16 22.83
N LYS A 239 20.59 8.32 23.40
CA LYS A 239 20.18 8.40 24.81
C LYS A 239 18.68 8.44 25.03
N GLU A 240 17.92 8.80 24.03
CA GLU A 240 16.46 8.89 24.09
C GLU A 240 15.82 8.35 22.81
N LEU A 241 14.55 8.01 22.91
CA LEU A 241 13.68 7.62 21.82
C LEU A 241 12.53 8.64 21.72
N CYS A 242 12.22 9.11 20.51
CA CYS A 242 10.96 9.78 20.22
C CYS A 242 9.98 8.78 19.64
N TYR A 243 8.75 8.74 20.14
CA TYR A 243 7.73 7.79 19.70
C TYR A 243 6.34 8.42 19.66
N VAL A 244 5.42 7.75 18.94
CA VAL A 244 4.02 8.15 18.77
C VAL A 244 3.13 7.35 19.69
N SER A 245 2.20 8.02 20.38
CA SER A 245 1.15 7.35 21.16
C SER A 245 -0.12 8.20 21.20
N ASN A 246 -1.26 7.55 21.46
CA ASN A 246 -2.54 8.23 21.67
C ASN A 246 -2.99 7.95 23.12
N HIS A 247 -3.08 9.01 23.93
CA HIS A 247 -3.50 8.93 25.33
C HIS A 247 -4.90 9.53 25.55
N GLU A 248 -5.69 9.71 24.51
CA GLU A 248 -7.08 10.18 24.64
C GLU A 248 -7.98 9.10 25.25
N ALA A 249 -9.02 9.55 25.95
CA ALA A 249 -9.96 8.65 26.63
C ALA A 249 -10.83 7.82 25.65
N HIS A 250 -11.00 8.32 24.41
CA HIS A 250 -11.78 7.72 23.35
C HIS A 250 -10.95 7.64 22.06
N PRO A 251 -9.92 6.78 22.03
CA PRO A 251 -8.99 6.68 20.89
C PRO A 251 -9.69 6.27 19.59
N GLU A 252 -10.82 5.58 19.66
CA GLU A 252 -11.63 5.16 18.51
C GLU A 252 -12.33 6.32 17.79
N ALA A 253 -12.51 7.45 18.46
CA ALA A 253 -13.27 8.59 17.95
C ALA A 253 -12.40 9.82 17.65
N THR A 254 -11.07 9.66 17.68
CA THR A 254 -10.13 10.75 17.45
C THR A 254 -8.95 10.32 16.57
N THR A 255 -8.48 11.23 15.74
CA THR A 255 -7.21 11.05 15.02
C THR A 255 -6.01 11.55 15.84
N ASN A 256 -6.21 12.04 17.08
CA ASN A 256 -5.11 12.56 17.88
C ASN A 256 -4.04 11.48 18.07
N SER A 257 -2.79 11.86 17.85
CA SER A 257 -1.62 11.16 18.33
C SER A 257 -0.55 12.19 18.63
N ASP A 258 0.21 11.94 19.69
CA ASP A 258 1.24 12.87 20.16
C ASP A 258 2.62 12.22 20.09
N LEU A 259 3.65 13.06 19.98
CA LEU A 259 5.04 12.65 20.05
C LEU A 259 5.55 12.73 21.50
N PHE A 260 6.11 11.63 21.96
CA PHE A 260 6.70 11.51 23.29
C PHE A 260 8.21 11.28 23.18
N ILE A 261 8.97 11.88 24.08
CA ILE A 261 10.40 11.61 24.25
C ILE A 261 10.60 10.86 25.58
N VAL A 262 11.32 9.73 25.51
CA VAL A 262 11.64 8.90 26.68
C VAL A 262 13.13 8.51 26.67
N PRO A 263 13.82 8.47 27.85
CA PRO A 263 15.16 7.92 27.94
C PRO A 263 15.20 6.44 27.50
N VAL A 264 16.28 6.01 26.82
CA VAL A 264 16.44 4.61 26.39
C VAL A 264 16.46 3.61 27.56
N THR A 265 16.66 4.09 28.79
CA THR A 265 16.59 3.29 30.02
C THR A 265 15.18 3.18 30.61
N GLY A 266 14.18 3.75 29.91
CA GLY A 266 12.83 3.90 30.45
C GLY A 266 12.72 5.06 31.44
N GLY A 267 11.53 5.29 31.97
CA GLY A 267 11.21 6.36 32.89
C GLY A 267 10.06 7.22 32.39
N GLN A 268 9.93 8.43 32.90
CA GLN A 268 8.84 9.33 32.52
C GLN A 268 9.05 9.87 31.11
N ALA A 269 8.09 9.64 30.23
CA ALA A 269 8.03 10.23 28.89
C ALA A 269 7.52 11.67 28.95
N VAL A 270 7.97 12.49 28.02
CA VAL A 270 7.57 13.89 27.87
C VAL A 270 6.84 14.05 26.55
N ASP A 271 5.59 14.47 26.62
CA ASP A 271 4.76 14.81 25.45
C ASP A 271 5.20 16.18 24.92
N ILE A 272 5.61 16.22 23.65
CA ILE A 272 6.14 17.42 22.98
C ILE A 272 5.18 18.04 21.96
N THR A 273 4.00 17.43 21.74
CA THR A 273 3.00 17.93 20.78
C THR A 273 1.59 18.06 21.36
N LYS A 274 1.41 17.94 22.68
CA LYS A 274 0.15 17.95 23.45
C LYS A 274 -0.87 19.02 23.08
N ASP A 275 -0.40 20.13 22.51
CA ASP A 275 -1.24 21.29 22.15
C ASP A 275 -1.95 21.08 20.77
N ASN A 276 -1.51 20.13 19.97
CA ASN A 276 -2.22 19.70 18.75
C ASN A 276 -3.25 18.62 19.11
N LYS A 277 -4.47 18.74 18.60
CA LYS A 277 -5.55 17.73 18.82
C LYS A 277 -5.85 16.95 17.54
N ALA A 278 -5.01 17.09 16.53
CA ALA A 278 -4.96 16.29 15.33
C ALA A 278 -3.71 15.39 15.35
N TRP A 279 -3.50 14.66 14.30
CA TRP A 279 -2.42 13.68 14.21
C TRP A 279 -1.02 14.33 14.12
N ASP A 280 -0.09 13.85 14.93
CA ASP A 280 1.35 14.09 14.86
C ASP A 280 2.08 12.74 14.80
N GLY A 281 3.01 12.55 13.85
CA GLY A 281 3.67 11.25 13.69
C GLY A 281 4.91 11.26 12.82
N SER A 282 5.49 10.06 12.59
CA SER A 282 6.70 9.83 11.80
C SER A 282 7.89 10.69 12.23
N PRO A 283 8.32 10.65 13.51
CA PRO A 283 9.42 11.49 14.00
C PRO A 283 10.77 11.04 13.45
N VAL A 284 11.58 12.01 12.97
CA VAL A 284 12.95 11.78 12.48
C VAL A 284 13.87 12.87 13.03
N TYR A 285 14.87 12.47 13.82
CA TYR A 285 15.88 13.41 14.34
C TYR A 285 16.78 13.94 13.23
N SER A 286 17.13 15.23 13.28
CA SER A 286 18.23 15.78 12.48
C SER A 286 19.57 15.17 12.93
N GLN A 287 20.54 15.05 12.00
CA GLN A 287 21.84 14.44 12.30
C GLN A 287 22.64 15.23 13.37
N ASP A 288 22.45 16.55 13.43
CA ASP A 288 23.05 17.43 14.45
C ASP A 288 22.32 17.40 15.79
N GLY A 289 21.20 16.65 15.89
CA GLY A 289 20.39 16.52 17.09
C GLY A 289 19.61 17.76 17.51
N LYS A 290 19.54 18.78 16.68
CA LYS A 290 18.88 20.06 17.00
C LYS A 290 17.37 20.01 16.84
N TYR A 291 16.89 19.27 15.82
CA TYR A 291 15.48 19.19 15.47
C TYR A 291 14.96 17.76 15.47
N ILE A 292 13.65 17.63 15.70
CA ILE A 292 12.86 16.48 15.30
C ILE A 292 11.94 16.96 14.19
N ALA A 293 12.08 16.41 12.97
CA ALA A 293 11.11 16.58 11.90
C ALA A 293 10.00 15.55 12.09
N TYR A 294 8.75 15.93 11.83
CA TYR A 294 7.62 15.03 11.92
C TYR A 294 6.51 15.48 10.98
N ARG A 295 5.60 14.56 10.68
CA ARG A 295 4.39 14.88 9.93
C ARG A 295 3.32 15.37 10.88
N LYS A 296 2.56 16.38 10.46
CA LYS A 296 1.56 17.08 11.27
C LYS A 296 0.29 17.33 10.49
N GLN A 297 -0.86 16.98 11.07
CA GLN A 297 -2.18 17.43 10.66
C GLN A 297 -2.68 18.54 11.61
N LEU A 298 -3.73 19.26 11.19
CA LEU A 298 -4.26 20.42 11.96
C LEU A 298 -5.73 20.29 12.30
N ILE A 299 -6.49 19.41 11.63
CA ILE A 299 -7.93 19.29 11.79
C ILE A 299 -8.23 18.03 12.62
N PRO A 300 -8.65 18.16 13.89
CA PRO A 300 -9.00 17.03 14.72
C PRO A 300 -10.12 16.16 14.11
N GLY A 301 -9.97 14.84 14.19
CA GLY A 301 -10.93 13.88 13.68
C GLY A 301 -10.95 13.72 12.16
N TYR A 302 -10.20 14.53 11.43
CA TYR A 302 -10.11 14.44 9.98
C TYR A 302 -8.83 13.71 9.54
N GLU A 303 -8.92 12.42 9.32
CA GLU A 303 -7.77 11.59 8.94
C GLU A 303 -7.12 12.00 7.60
N SER A 304 -7.90 12.65 6.72
CA SER A 304 -7.47 13.09 5.40
C SER A 304 -7.09 14.58 5.34
N ASP A 305 -6.84 15.21 6.50
CA ASP A 305 -6.19 16.52 6.53
C ASP A 305 -4.78 16.44 5.95
N LEU A 306 -4.32 17.54 5.43
CA LEU A 306 -3.01 17.67 4.79
C LEU A 306 -1.88 17.28 5.76
N PHE A 307 -1.07 16.31 5.38
CA PHE A 307 0.18 16.01 6.08
C PHE A 307 1.24 17.05 5.74
N ARG A 308 1.71 17.75 6.74
CA ARG A 308 2.72 18.81 6.66
C ARG A 308 3.98 18.40 7.39
N ILE A 309 5.15 18.89 6.99
CA ILE A 309 6.37 18.75 7.79
C ILE A 309 6.41 19.85 8.83
N ALA A 310 6.53 19.47 10.10
CA ALA A 310 6.83 20.35 11.20
C ALA A 310 8.21 20.02 11.78
N LEU A 311 8.87 21.04 12.35
CA LEU A 311 10.14 20.92 13.07
C LEU A 311 9.92 21.29 14.54
N TYR A 312 10.20 20.35 15.43
CA TYR A 312 10.33 20.61 16.85
C TYR A 312 11.79 20.97 17.17
N ASN A 313 12.03 22.15 17.70
CA ASN A 313 13.36 22.60 18.15
C ASN A 313 13.60 22.08 19.57
N ARG A 314 14.52 21.15 19.76
CA ARG A 314 14.81 20.51 21.04
C ARG A 314 15.41 21.45 22.10
N GLN A 315 15.95 22.59 21.72
CA GLN A 315 16.50 23.59 22.67
C GLN A 315 15.44 24.56 23.18
N THR A 316 14.50 24.97 22.30
CA THR A 316 13.49 25.99 22.66
C THR A 316 12.14 25.35 23.03
N GLY A 317 11.88 24.09 22.63
CA GLY A 317 10.59 23.42 22.79
C GLY A 317 9.52 23.89 21.78
N GLU A 318 9.88 24.69 20.78
CA GLU A 318 8.94 25.25 19.81
C GLU A 318 8.81 24.35 18.57
N SER A 319 7.57 24.20 18.09
CA SER A 319 7.25 23.53 16.82
C SER A 319 6.84 24.52 15.75
N LYS A 320 7.34 24.32 14.53
CA LYS A 320 7.01 25.16 13.37
C LYS A 320 6.76 24.30 12.12
N ILE A 321 5.64 24.53 11.43
CA ILE A 321 5.39 23.96 10.10
C ILE A 321 6.29 24.69 9.09
N ILE A 322 6.95 23.92 8.22
CA ILE A 322 7.87 24.43 7.21
C ILE A 322 7.38 24.23 5.76
N THR A 323 6.29 23.46 5.55
CA THR A 323 5.78 23.13 4.22
C THR A 323 4.43 23.78 3.89
N ASN A 324 4.16 25.00 4.42
CA ASN A 324 2.89 25.71 4.18
C ASN A 324 2.61 26.00 2.69
N SER A 325 3.64 26.03 1.84
CA SER A 325 3.51 26.24 0.39
C SER A 325 3.22 24.97 -0.40
N PHE A 326 3.23 23.78 0.22
CA PHE A 326 2.96 22.49 -0.43
C PHE A 326 1.54 22.03 -0.08
N ASN A 327 0.64 22.04 -1.06
CA ASN A 327 -0.79 21.80 -0.87
C ASN A 327 -1.21 20.35 -1.20
N ASN A 328 -0.31 19.38 -1.02
CA ASN A 328 -0.57 17.96 -1.21
C ASN A 328 -0.01 17.15 -0.04
N TRP A 329 -0.42 15.89 0.07
CA TRP A 329 0.07 15.00 1.12
C TRP A 329 1.57 14.76 1.00
N ILE A 330 2.24 14.76 2.15
CA ILE A 330 3.66 14.44 2.31
C ILE A 330 3.75 13.10 3.01
N ASP A 331 4.61 12.21 2.49
CA ASP A 331 4.85 10.91 3.09
C ASP A 331 6.30 10.78 3.61
N ASP A 332 7.12 9.88 3.09
CA ASP A 332 8.47 9.59 3.62
C ASP A 332 9.33 10.83 3.85
N LEU A 333 10.00 10.89 5.01
CA LEU A 333 10.90 11.99 5.38
C LEU A 333 12.33 11.49 5.58
N LYS A 334 13.32 12.15 4.96
CA LYS A 334 14.75 11.89 5.22
C LYS A 334 15.55 13.18 5.28
N TRP A 335 16.31 13.35 6.37
CA TRP A 335 17.26 14.43 6.49
C TRP A 335 18.43 14.27 5.51
N ASP A 336 18.88 15.39 4.96
CA ASP A 336 20.20 15.46 4.33
C ASP A 336 21.31 15.31 5.40
N ALA A 337 22.46 14.78 5.02
CA ALA A 337 23.57 14.50 5.94
C ALA A 337 24.08 15.74 6.71
N ASP A 338 23.87 16.94 6.18
CA ASP A 338 24.28 18.22 6.80
C ASP A 338 23.19 18.87 7.67
N SER A 339 22.03 18.22 7.83
CA SER A 339 20.87 18.72 8.59
C SER A 339 20.27 20.05 8.09
N LYS A 340 20.56 20.45 6.83
CA LYS A 340 20.05 21.72 6.28
C LYS A 340 18.83 21.55 5.40
N SER A 341 18.54 20.33 5.01
CA SER A 341 17.42 20.02 4.12
C SER A 341 16.75 18.71 4.51
N ILE A 342 15.47 18.57 4.13
CA ILE A 342 14.72 17.33 4.22
C ILE A 342 14.28 16.95 2.80
N TYR A 343 14.49 15.67 2.44
CA TYR A 343 13.88 15.06 1.29
C TYR A 343 12.60 14.35 1.72
N PHE A 344 11.57 14.43 0.89
CA PHE A 344 10.28 13.82 1.18
C PHE A 344 9.58 13.39 -0.11
N THR A 345 8.72 12.37 -0.04
CA THR A 345 7.77 12.08 -1.11
C THR A 345 6.51 12.90 -0.92
N GLY A 346 5.83 13.22 -2.02
CA GLY A 346 4.59 13.96 -1.99
C GLY A 346 3.68 13.57 -3.15
N GLU A 347 2.40 13.39 -2.86
CA GLU A 347 1.40 13.00 -3.84
C GLU A 347 1.08 14.15 -4.79
N VAL A 348 1.25 13.97 -6.09
CA VAL A 348 0.97 14.99 -7.11
C VAL A 348 0.47 14.33 -8.40
N LEU A 349 -0.78 14.62 -8.78
CA LEU A 349 -1.35 14.27 -10.09
C LEU A 349 -1.11 12.78 -10.47
N GLY A 350 -1.63 11.88 -9.67
CA GLY A 350 -1.50 10.44 -9.92
C GLY A 350 -0.07 9.90 -9.83
N GLN A 351 0.81 10.57 -9.11
CA GLN A 351 2.20 10.19 -8.90
C GLN A 351 2.67 10.54 -7.48
N GLU A 352 3.86 10.08 -7.10
CA GLU A 352 4.48 10.36 -5.82
C GLU A 352 5.98 10.61 -5.98
N PRO A 353 6.38 11.78 -6.50
CA PRO A 353 7.78 12.16 -6.67
C PRO A 353 8.47 12.56 -5.35
N VAL A 354 9.81 12.54 -5.39
CA VAL A 354 10.65 13.09 -4.30
C VAL A 354 10.85 14.59 -4.49
N PHE A 355 10.68 15.33 -3.40
CA PHE A 355 10.96 16.76 -3.24
C PHE A 355 12.07 16.96 -2.22
N LYS A 356 12.65 18.17 -2.22
CA LYS A 356 13.59 18.65 -1.22
C LYS A 356 13.11 19.98 -0.67
N ILE A 357 13.13 20.15 0.66
CA ILE A 357 12.91 21.44 1.31
C ILE A 357 14.21 21.91 2.00
N ASP A 358 14.62 23.15 1.76
CA ASP A 358 15.69 23.82 2.49
C ASP A 358 15.11 24.41 3.78
N ILE A 359 15.74 24.10 4.93
CA ILE A 359 15.21 24.47 6.25
C ILE A 359 15.23 25.98 6.48
N ALA A 360 16.25 26.69 6.00
CA ALA A 360 16.42 28.12 6.26
C ALA A 360 15.47 28.97 5.42
N SER A 361 15.37 28.67 4.13
CA SER A 361 14.53 29.43 3.19
C SER A 361 13.10 28.88 3.06
N GLN A 362 12.86 27.65 3.48
CA GLN A 362 11.61 26.89 3.25
C GLN A 362 11.26 26.72 1.77
N ALA A 363 12.26 26.84 0.89
CA ALA A 363 12.08 26.63 -0.54
C ALA A 363 11.95 25.12 -0.83
N ILE A 364 10.86 24.75 -1.51
CA ILE A 364 10.59 23.37 -1.95
C ILE A 364 10.98 23.25 -3.42
N THR A 365 11.77 22.23 -3.76
CA THR A 365 12.21 21.94 -5.12
C THR A 365 11.91 20.50 -5.49
N PRO A 366 11.37 20.21 -6.69
CA PRO A 366 11.22 18.84 -7.18
C PRO A 366 12.60 18.23 -7.44
N VAL A 367 12.75 16.93 -7.12
CA VAL A 367 14.02 16.19 -7.25
C VAL A 367 13.91 15.12 -8.32
N SER A 368 12.96 14.18 -8.21
CA SER A 368 12.90 13.01 -9.08
C SER A 368 12.18 13.23 -10.42
N GLY A 369 11.48 14.36 -10.59
CA GLY A 369 10.51 14.53 -11.67
C GLY A 369 9.30 13.60 -11.48
N ASP A 370 8.39 13.57 -12.46
CA ASP A 370 7.12 12.86 -12.41
C ASP A 370 7.33 11.34 -12.38
N LYS A 371 7.23 10.75 -11.19
CA LYS A 371 7.44 9.31 -10.91
C LYS A 371 6.61 8.85 -9.71
N SER A 372 6.16 7.60 -9.76
CA SER A 372 5.56 6.92 -8.59
C SER A 372 6.67 6.17 -7.85
N ILE A 373 7.15 6.76 -6.77
CA ILE A 373 8.24 6.26 -5.93
C ILE A 373 7.65 5.60 -4.68
N PHE A 374 8.15 4.42 -4.33
CA PHE A 374 7.64 3.61 -3.20
C PHE A 374 8.59 3.59 -2.00
N GLY A 375 9.71 4.24 -2.11
CA GLY A 375 10.70 4.38 -1.07
C GLY A 375 12.04 4.79 -1.66
N PHE A 376 12.79 5.56 -0.88
CA PHE A 376 14.08 6.10 -1.32
C PHE A 376 15.09 6.15 -0.19
N ASP A 377 16.35 6.25 -0.56
CA ASP A 377 17.45 6.58 0.34
C ASP A 377 18.51 7.43 -0.35
N LEU A 378 19.35 8.07 0.43
CA LEU A 378 20.36 9.04 -0.01
C LEU A 378 21.75 8.64 0.49
N ASP A 379 22.76 8.75 -0.37
CA ASP A 379 24.14 8.72 0.09
C ASP A 379 24.66 10.13 0.42
N ARG A 380 25.77 10.18 1.16
CA ARG A 380 26.43 11.47 1.55
C ARG A 380 26.99 12.26 0.37
N LYS A 381 26.94 11.70 -0.86
CA LYS A 381 27.39 12.36 -2.11
C LYS A 381 26.23 12.99 -2.87
N GLY A 382 25.00 12.94 -2.33
CA GLY A 382 23.79 13.44 -2.96
C GLY A 382 23.30 12.58 -4.13
N ASN A 383 23.56 11.28 -4.12
CA ASN A 383 22.86 10.35 -4.99
C ASN A 383 21.57 9.90 -4.30
N LEU A 384 20.49 9.91 -5.06
CA LEU A 384 19.18 9.38 -4.68
C LEU A 384 19.05 7.97 -5.24
N TYR A 385 18.75 7.02 -4.38
CA TYR A 385 18.41 5.63 -4.72
C TYR A 385 16.94 5.41 -4.38
N TYR A 386 16.17 4.85 -5.29
CA TYR A 386 14.72 4.74 -5.11
C TYR A 386 14.12 3.57 -5.88
N THR A 387 13.03 3.04 -5.39
CA THR A 387 12.17 2.11 -6.14
C THR A 387 11.02 2.88 -6.77
N ALA A 388 10.76 2.57 -8.03
CA ALA A 388 9.66 3.16 -8.77
C ALA A 388 9.04 2.17 -9.76
N SER A 389 7.78 2.41 -10.13
CA SER A 389 7.08 1.71 -11.20
C SER A 389 6.26 2.66 -12.06
N SER A 390 5.69 2.15 -13.15
CA SER A 390 4.60 2.77 -13.90
C SER A 390 3.56 1.71 -14.25
N VAL A 391 2.42 2.08 -14.82
CA VAL A 391 1.42 1.09 -15.26
C VAL A 391 2.03 0.00 -16.12
N GLU A 392 2.96 0.35 -17.01
CA GLU A 392 3.62 -0.57 -17.95
C GLU A 392 4.92 -1.20 -17.42
N LYS A 393 5.37 -0.85 -16.23
CA LYS A 393 6.68 -1.28 -15.74
C LYS A 393 6.61 -1.70 -14.27
N PRO A 394 6.86 -2.99 -13.96
CA PRO A 394 6.99 -3.46 -12.57
C PRO A 394 8.05 -2.70 -11.80
N VAL A 395 7.98 -2.76 -10.47
CA VAL A 395 8.91 -2.07 -9.58
C VAL A 395 10.36 -2.48 -9.86
N ALA A 396 11.23 -1.50 -10.01
CA ALA A 396 12.67 -1.67 -10.11
C ALA A 396 13.41 -0.61 -9.29
N LEU A 397 14.68 -0.85 -8.99
CA LEU A 397 15.55 0.06 -8.26
C LEU A 397 16.33 0.93 -9.23
N TYR A 398 16.39 2.22 -8.94
CA TYR A 398 17.03 3.26 -9.74
C TYR A 398 17.99 4.09 -8.90
N CYS A 399 18.91 4.77 -9.57
CA CYS A 399 19.81 5.76 -8.99
C CYS A 399 19.91 6.98 -9.92
N MET A 400 20.02 8.16 -9.30
CA MET A 400 20.32 9.41 -9.99
C MET A 400 21.03 10.40 -9.03
N LYS A 401 21.57 11.49 -9.56
CA LYS A 401 21.95 12.64 -8.73
C LYS A 401 20.70 13.41 -8.32
N ALA A 402 20.56 13.75 -7.04
CA ALA A 402 19.46 14.58 -6.57
C ALA A 402 19.43 15.98 -7.24
N SER A 403 20.57 16.43 -7.77
CA SER A 403 20.70 17.68 -8.51
C SER A 403 20.50 17.57 -10.03
N ASP A 404 20.33 16.34 -10.57
CA ASP A 404 20.22 16.10 -12.03
C ASP A 404 19.34 14.87 -12.30
N ASN A 405 18.02 15.09 -12.47
CA ASN A 405 17.03 14.04 -12.73
C ASN A 405 17.01 13.59 -14.21
N THR A 406 17.86 14.12 -15.06
CA THR A 406 17.95 13.73 -16.46
C THR A 406 18.80 12.47 -16.69
N LYS A 407 19.65 12.11 -15.69
CA LYS A 407 20.56 10.96 -15.75
C LYS A 407 20.15 9.88 -14.75
N VAL A 408 19.09 9.17 -15.10
CA VAL A 408 18.57 8.06 -14.29
C VAL A 408 19.18 6.75 -14.76
N LYS A 409 19.71 5.95 -13.82
CA LYS A 409 20.22 4.61 -14.07
C LYS A 409 19.33 3.58 -13.36
N GLN A 410 18.80 2.61 -14.10
CA GLN A 410 18.16 1.43 -13.52
C GLN A 410 19.25 0.48 -13.00
N LEU A 411 19.13 0.03 -11.74
CA LEU A 411 20.11 -0.84 -11.08
C LEU A 411 19.69 -2.32 -11.06
N THR A 412 18.37 -2.61 -11.07
CA THR A 412 17.86 -3.98 -11.05
C THR A 412 17.03 -4.28 -12.30
N SER A 413 17.05 -5.55 -12.73
CA SER A 413 16.33 -6.03 -13.92
C SER A 413 15.68 -7.41 -13.69
N PHE A 414 15.20 -7.68 -12.48
CA PHE A 414 14.60 -8.98 -12.12
C PHE A 414 13.40 -9.35 -12.99
N ASN A 415 12.62 -8.36 -13.45
CA ASN A 415 11.40 -8.58 -14.24
C ASN A 415 11.65 -8.61 -15.76
N ARG A 416 12.89 -8.47 -16.22
CA ARG A 416 13.24 -8.35 -17.65
C ARG A 416 12.71 -9.49 -18.51
N GLU A 417 12.85 -10.73 -18.06
CA GLU A 417 12.37 -11.90 -18.84
C GLU A 417 10.85 -11.85 -19.03
N LEU A 418 10.09 -11.43 -18.00
CA LEU A 418 8.65 -11.25 -18.07
C LEU A 418 8.30 -10.10 -19.04
N GLU A 419 8.95 -8.96 -18.91
CA GLU A 419 8.76 -7.78 -19.76
C GLU A 419 9.03 -8.06 -21.23
N GLU A 420 9.98 -8.95 -21.55
CA GLU A 420 10.30 -9.35 -22.94
C GLU A 420 9.24 -10.30 -23.54
N ARG A 421 8.59 -11.13 -22.73
CA ARG A 421 7.66 -12.19 -23.20
C ARG A 421 6.19 -11.84 -23.10
N VAL A 422 5.82 -10.93 -22.21
CA VAL A 422 4.44 -10.60 -21.91
C VAL A 422 4.14 -9.16 -22.30
N ASP A 423 2.97 -8.94 -22.88
CA ASP A 423 2.50 -7.60 -23.27
C ASP A 423 1.96 -6.89 -22.00
N ILE A 424 2.83 -6.14 -21.34
CA ILE A 424 2.47 -5.25 -20.23
C ILE A 424 2.04 -3.93 -20.87
N ARG A 425 0.76 -3.58 -20.70
CA ARG A 425 0.13 -2.46 -21.41
C ARG A 425 0.39 -1.12 -20.72
N PRO A 426 0.72 -0.05 -21.45
CA PRO A 426 0.75 1.30 -20.91
C PRO A 426 -0.65 1.85 -20.68
N ALA A 427 -0.75 2.92 -19.89
CA ALA A 427 -1.94 3.73 -19.77
C ALA A 427 -1.84 5.00 -20.62
N ASP A 428 -2.93 5.34 -21.31
CA ASP A 428 -3.16 6.71 -21.81
C ASP A 428 -3.79 7.53 -20.69
N THR A 429 -3.48 8.83 -20.61
CA THR A 429 -4.10 9.75 -19.67
C THR A 429 -4.97 10.77 -20.40
N ILE A 430 -6.20 10.96 -19.95
CA ILE A 430 -7.09 12.04 -20.42
C ILE A 430 -7.63 12.82 -19.23
N TRP A 431 -8.07 14.04 -19.47
CA TRP A 431 -8.71 14.89 -18.48
C TRP A 431 -10.16 15.15 -18.87
N VAL A 432 -11.10 14.84 -17.99
CA VAL A 432 -12.54 15.00 -18.19
C VAL A 432 -13.06 16.09 -17.27
N ALA A 433 -13.93 16.97 -17.77
CA ALA A 433 -14.62 17.94 -16.93
C ALA A 433 -15.64 17.21 -16.05
N GLY A 434 -15.38 17.18 -14.75
CA GLY A 434 -16.21 16.57 -13.72
C GLY A 434 -17.25 17.53 -13.13
N ALA A 435 -17.66 17.27 -11.90
CA ALA A 435 -18.54 18.13 -11.12
C ALA A 435 -17.97 19.55 -11.05
N ASP A 436 -18.84 20.55 -11.07
CA ASP A 436 -18.48 21.98 -11.08
C ASP A 436 -17.46 22.38 -12.17
N GLY A 437 -17.24 21.53 -13.19
CA GLY A 437 -16.29 21.75 -14.27
C GLY A 437 -14.82 21.50 -13.90
N VAL A 438 -14.56 21.01 -12.69
CA VAL A 438 -13.20 20.63 -12.25
C VAL A 438 -12.72 19.40 -13.05
N LYS A 439 -11.46 19.39 -13.43
CA LYS A 439 -10.90 18.31 -14.26
C LYS A 439 -10.55 17.08 -13.42
N VAL A 440 -11.06 15.95 -13.86
CA VAL A 440 -10.77 14.61 -13.33
C VAL A 440 -9.72 13.94 -14.21
N GLU A 441 -8.64 13.46 -13.63
CA GLU A 441 -7.63 12.66 -14.32
C GLU A 441 -8.13 11.23 -14.51
N VAL A 442 -7.98 10.70 -15.73
CA VAL A 442 -8.46 9.37 -16.11
C VAL A 442 -7.35 8.63 -16.84
N PHE A 443 -7.01 7.46 -16.34
CA PHE A 443 -6.08 6.54 -16.97
C PHE A 443 -6.86 5.46 -17.75
N ILE A 444 -6.39 5.12 -18.95
CA ILE A 444 -7.03 4.14 -19.84
C ILE A 444 -5.98 3.14 -20.28
N VAL A 445 -6.18 1.86 -19.93
CA VAL A 445 -5.33 0.76 -20.42
C VAL A 445 -6.08 0.00 -21.51
N LYS A 446 -5.51 0.01 -22.72
CA LYS A 446 -6.07 -0.69 -23.87
C LYS A 446 -5.77 -2.19 -23.80
N PRO A 447 -6.65 -3.07 -24.34
CA PRO A 447 -6.46 -4.50 -24.28
C PRO A 447 -5.22 -4.98 -25.06
N HIS A 448 -4.79 -6.19 -24.75
CA HIS A 448 -3.80 -6.91 -25.56
C HIS A 448 -4.26 -6.99 -27.04
N ASP A 449 -3.32 -6.87 -27.96
CA ASP A 449 -3.59 -6.87 -29.42
C ASP A 449 -4.66 -5.84 -29.84
N PHE A 450 -4.60 -4.65 -29.25
CA PHE A 450 -5.54 -3.57 -29.52
C PHE A 450 -5.60 -3.18 -31.00
N ASP A 451 -6.81 -3.22 -31.56
CA ASP A 451 -7.13 -2.76 -32.92
C ASP A 451 -8.10 -1.57 -32.82
N PRO A 452 -7.73 -0.37 -33.27
CA PRO A 452 -8.57 0.82 -33.17
C PRO A 452 -9.89 0.74 -33.98
N ASN A 453 -10.03 -0.24 -34.86
CA ASN A 453 -11.22 -0.49 -35.66
C ASN A 453 -12.22 -1.45 -34.98
N LYS A 454 -11.85 -2.03 -33.85
CA LYS A 454 -12.72 -2.92 -33.05
C LYS A 454 -13.28 -2.19 -31.85
N LYS A 455 -14.42 -2.68 -31.37
CA LYS A 455 -15.04 -2.20 -30.12
C LYS A 455 -14.83 -3.25 -29.02
N TYR A 456 -14.39 -2.76 -27.86
CA TYR A 456 -14.07 -3.58 -26.70
C TYR A 456 -14.99 -3.27 -25.51
N PRO A 457 -15.33 -4.25 -24.67
CA PRO A 457 -16.05 -3.99 -23.43
C PRO A 457 -15.17 -3.15 -22.48
N LEU A 458 -15.83 -2.30 -21.68
CA LEU A 458 -15.19 -1.40 -20.71
C LEU A 458 -15.37 -1.91 -19.29
N ILE A 459 -14.32 -1.87 -18.49
CA ILE A 459 -14.37 -1.98 -17.03
C ILE A 459 -13.90 -0.64 -16.44
N MET A 460 -14.71 -0.02 -15.59
CA MET A 460 -14.32 1.12 -14.76
C MET A 460 -13.93 0.61 -13.38
N ASN A 461 -12.73 0.97 -12.91
CA ASN A 461 -12.25 0.64 -11.56
C ASN A 461 -12.20 1.92 -10.71
N VAL A 462 -12.93 1.92 -9.58
CA VAL A 462 -13.03 3.05 -8.64
C VAL A 462 -12.22 2.73 -7.40
N HIS A 463 -11.35 3.67 -6.96
CA HIS A 463 -10.50 3.48 -5.78
C HIS A 463 -11.27 3.54 -4.46
N GLY A 464 -10.66 2.98 -3.43
CA GLY A 464 -11.07 3.11 -2.03
C GLY A 464 -10.53 4.41 -1.41
N GLY A 465 -10.62 4.49 -0.13
CA GLY A 465 -10.34 5.67 0.69
C GLY A 465 -11.62 6.06 1.43
N PRO A 466 -12.36 7.15 1.04
CA PRO A 466 -12.37 7.79 -0.30
C PRO A 466 -11.18 8.67 -0.63
N GLN A 467 -10.51 9.22 0.38
CA GLN A 467 -9.37 10.09 0.20
C GLN A 467 -8.11 9.23 -0.06
N SER A 468 -7.82 9.02 -1.32
CA SER A 468 -6.68 8.28 -1.87
C SER A 468 -6.50 8.69 -3.32
N GLN A 469 -5.50 8.15 -4.01
CA GLN A 469 -5.37 8.31 -5.46
C GLN A 469 -5.02 7.00 -6.15
N TRP A 470 -5.49 6.82 -7.39
CA TRP A 470 -4.88 5.91 -8.34
C TRP A 470 -3.63 6.55 -8.92
N MET A 471 -2.51 5.89 -8.78
CA MET A 471 -1.22 6.35 -9.33
C MET A 471 -0.90 5.68 -10.66
N ASN A 472 -0.06 6.34 -11.45
CA ASN A 472 0.66 5.74 -12.56
C ASN A 472 1.71 4.76 -12.00
N SER A 473 1.23 3.61 -11.51
CA SER A 473 2.04 2.57 -10.88
C SER A 473 1.60 1.18 -11.36
N PHE A 474 2.47 0.17 -11.19
CA PHE A 474 2.15 -1.19 -11.60
C PHE A 474 1.17 -1.85 -10.62
N ARG A 475 0.06 -2.38 -11.16
CA ARG A 475 -0.92 -3.17 -10.41
C ARG A 475 -1.44 -4.34 -11.27
N GLY A 476 -1.80 -5.44 -10.60
CA GLY A 476 -2.42 -6.58 -11.28
C GLY A 476 -3.70 -6.21 -12.04
N ASP A 477 -4.53 -5.36 -11.44
CA ASP A 477 -5.78 -4.86 -12.05
C ASP A 477 -5.52 -4.21 -13.42
N TRP A 478 -4.42 -3.44 -13.54
CA TRP A 478 -4.10 -2.72 -14.78
C TRP A 478 -3.65 -3.62 -15.92
N GLN A 479 -3.35 -4.88 -15.66
CA GLN A 479 -2.80 -5.80 -16.66
C GLN A 479 -3.66 -7.04 -16.90
N VAL A 480 -4.27 -7.60 -15.84
CA VAL A 480 -5.06 -8.84 -15.92
C VAL A 480 -6.31 -8.65 -16.78
N TYR A 481 -7.05 -7.57 -16.57
CA TYR A 481 -8.27 -7.33 -17.35
C TYR A 481 -7.99 -6.92 -18.80
N PRO A 482 -7.04 -6.02 -19.08
CA PRO A 482 -6.62 -5.75 -20.48
C PRO A 482 -6.06 -6.99 -21.18
N GLY A 483 -5.36 -7.88 -20.48
CA GLY A 483 -4.92 -9.17 -20.99
C GLY A 483 -6.08 -10.08 -21.39
N ALA A 484 -7.24 -9.94 -20.75
CA ALA A 484 -8.47 -10.67 -21.07
C ALA A 484 -9.37 -9.97 -22.11
N GLY A 485 -8.93 -8.88 -22.71
CA GLY A 485 -9.60 -8.21 -23.82
C GLY A 485 -10.54 -7.07 -23.43
N TYR A 486 -10.38 -6.49 -22.24
CA TYR A 486 -11.16 -5.33 -21.78
C TYR A 486 -10.36 -4.04 -21.94
N VAL A 487 -11.02 -2.94 -22.30
CA VAL A 487 -10.54 -1.61 -21.96
C VAL A 487 -10.74 -1.42 -20.48
N LEU A 488 -9.69 -1.09 -19.76
CA LEU A 488 -9.77 -0.76 -18.33
C LEU A 488 -9.56 0.73 -18.15
N ALA A 489 -10.43 1.39 -17.37
CA ALA A 489 -10.26 2.78 -16.99
C ALA A 489 -10.31 2.93 -15.46
N PHE A 490 -9.48 3.83 -14.95
CA PHE A 490 -9.47 4.24 -13.55
C PHE A 490 -9.19 5.73 -13.47
N CYS A 491 -9.73 6.40 -12.47
CA CYS A 491 -9.68 7.86 -12.37
C CYS A 491 -9.65 8.34 -10.91
N ASN A 492 -9.32 9.61 -10.74
CA ASN A 492 -9.22 10.28 -9.45
C ASN A 492 -10.35 11.34 -9.32
N PRO A 493 -11.57 10.93 -8.88
CA PRO A 493 -12.71 11.84 -8.71
C PRO A 493 -12.53 12.75 -7.48
N HIS A 494 -13.44 13.71 -7.27
CA HIS A 494 -13.48 14.52 -6.05
C HIS A 494 -13.35 13.65 -4.80
N GLY A 495 -12.52 14.09 -3.86
CA GLY A 495 -12.08 13.30 -2.70
C GLY A 495 -10.70 12.70 -2.86
N SER A 496 -10.18 12.55 -4.09
CA SER A 496 -8.83 12.01 -4.30
C SER A 496 -7.75 12.93 -3.76
N THR A 497 -6.67 12.32 -3.27
CA THR A 497 -5.43 13.02 -2.89
C THR A 497 -4.58 13.36 -4.12
N GLY A 498 -3.56 14.21 -3.96
CA GLY A 498 -2.66 14.58 -5.05
C GLY A 498 -3.13 15.73 -5.95
N TYR A 499 -4.34 16.26 -5.74
CA TYR A 499 -4.96 17.35 -6.52
C TYR A 499 -5.22 18.60 -5.67
N GLY A 500 -4.58 18.71 -4.52
CA GLY A 500 -4.78 19.76 -3.53
C GLY A 500 -5.79 19.39 -2.45
N GLN A 501 -5.58 19.97 -1.25
CA GLN A 501 -6.36 19.62 -0.06
C GLN A 501 -7.86 19.95 -0.20
N GLU A 502 -8.23 20.99 -0.94
CA GLU A 502 -9.63 21.34 -1.15
C GLU A 502 -10.33 20.25 -1.96
N TYR A 503 -9.74 19.76 -3.05
CA TYR A 503 -10.25 18.65 -3.85
C TYR A 503 -10.47 17.39 -3.01
N THR A 504 -9.50 17.08 -2.14
CA THR A 504 -9.59 15.94 -1.20
C THR A 504 -10.73 16.13 -0.21
N ARG A 505 -10.92 17.36 0.34
CA ARG A 505 -11.89 17.66 1.37
C ARG A 505 -13.35 17.69 0.87
N GLU A 506 -13.58 17.98 -0.40
CA GLU A 506 -14.93 18.16 -0.96
C GLU A 506 -15.82 16.92 -0.87
N ILE A 507 -15.26 15.75 -0.61
CA ILE A 507 -16.04 14.53 -0.38
C ILE A 507 -16.62 14.43 1.03
N SER A 508 -16.07 15.14 2.02
CA SER A 508 -16.58 15.16 3.38
C SER A 508 -17.96 15.78 3.45
N GLY A 509 -18.98 14.97 3.75
CA GLY A 509 -20.40 15.34 3.72
C GLY A 509 -21.07 15.11 2.38
N ASP A 510 -20.36 14.55 1.39
CA ASP A 510 -20.88 14.33 0.04
C ASP A 510 -20.39 13.05 -0.64
N TRP A 511 -20.42 11.94 0.06
CA TRP A 511 -19.89 10.65 -0.44
C TRP A 511 -20.51 10.16 -1.75
N GLY A 512 -21.76 10.48 -2.02
CA GLY A 512 -22.49 10.04 -3.21
C GLY A 512 -22.88 11.17 -4.17
N GLY A 513 -22.39 12.41 -3.98
CA GLY A 513 -22.69 13.57 -4.81
C GLY A 513 -21.65 13.84 -5.88
N LYS A 514 -20.70 14.77 -5.65
CA LYS A 514 -19.66 15.14 -6.62
C LYS A 514 -18.86 13.96 -7.16
N PRO A 515 -18.37 13.01 -6.32
CA PRO A 515 -17.63 11.86 -6.86
C PRO A 515 -18.48 11.00 -7.81
N PHE A 516 -19.76 10.81 -7.52
CA PHE A 516 -20.66 10.09 -8.42
C PHE A 516 -20.87 10.84 -9.74
N GLU A 517 -21.05 12.16 -9.70
CA GLU A 517 -21.18 13.01 -10.89
C GLU A 517 -19.92 12.92 -11.75
N ASP A 518 -18.73 13.00 -11.16
CA ASP A 518 -17.45 12.82 -11.84
C ASP A 518 -17.40 11.48 -12.58
N LEU A 519 -17.70 10.39 -11.86
CA LEU A 519 -17.66 9.04 -12.42
C LEU A 519 -18.66 8.85 -13.55
N MET A 520 -19.84 9.51 -13.49
CA MET A 520 -20.81 9.48 -14.59
C MET A 520 -20.33 10.27 -15.81
N LYS A 521 -19.72 11.46 -15.64
CA LYS A 521 -19.13 12.25 -16.71
C LYS A 521 -17.91 11.55 -17.33
N VAL A 522 -17.07 10.93 -16.51
CA VAL A 522 -15.98 10.07 -16.98
C VAL A 522 -16.53 8.89 -17.80
N THR A 523 -17.61 8.26 -17.33
CA THR A 523 -18.27 7.17 -18.07
C THR A 523 -18.79 7.65 -19.42
N ASP A 524 -19.35 8.87 -19.52
CA ASP A 524 -19.80 9.47 -20.80
C ASP A 524 -18.62 9.66 -21.76
N ALA A 525 -17.52 10.22 -21.26
CA ALA A 525 -16.31 10.42 -22.06
C ALA A 525 -15.74 9.10 -22.60
N LEU A 526 -15.64 8.08 -21.73
CA LEU A 526 -15.16 6.74 -22.08
C LEU A 526 -16.08 6.04 -23.09
N ALA A 527 -17.41 6.14 -22.90
CA ALA A 527 -18.41 5.56 -23.79
C ALA A 527 -18.40 6.19 -25.20
N SER A 528 -17.91 7.43 -25.33
CA SER A 528 -17.77 8.14 -26.60
C SER A 528 -16.54 7.73 -27.42
N LEU A 529 -15.57 7.01 -26.84
CA LEU A 529 -14.38 6.56 -27.52
C LEU A 529 -14.73 5.53 -28.62
N SER A 530 -14.19 5.69 -29.82
CA SER A 530 -14.54 4.90 -31.00
C SER A 530 -14.34 3.38 -30.80
N TYR A 531 -13.38 3.00 -29.94
CA TYR A 531 -13.04 1.62 -29.66
C TYR A 531 -13.74 1.05 -28.40
N VAL A 532 -14.60 1.82 -27.71
CA VAL A 532 -15.39 1.33 -26.57
C VAL A 532 -16.77 0.89 -27.02
N ASP A 533 -17.19 -0.29 -26.60
CA ASP A 533 -18.56 -0.75 -26.76
C ASP A 533 -19.41 -0.28 -25.56
N SER A 534 -20.09 0.84 -25.75
CA SER A 534 -20.94 1.45 -24.71
C SER A 534 -22.13 0.57 -24.28
N THR A 535 -22.41 -0.51 -25.00
CA THR A 535 -23.44 -1.49 -24.62
C THR A 535 -22.90 -2.60 -23.68
N ARG A 536 -21.58 -2.68 -23.51
CA ARG A 536 -20.90 -3.68 -22.69
C ARG A 536 -19.95 -3.01 -21.69
N MET A 537 -20.51 -2.31 -20.72
CA MET A 537 -19.77 -1.63 -19.66
C MET A 537 -20.03 -2.29 -18.31
N GLY A 538 -18.99 -2.57 -17.55
CA GLY A 538 -19.00 -3.01 -16.16
C GLY A 538 -18.21 -2.06 -15.27
N ALA A 539 -18.42 -2.16 -13.96
CA ALA A 539 -17.64 -1.40 -12.99
C ALA A 539 -17.26 -2.26 -11.80
N MET A 540 -16.15 -1.91 -11.17
CA MET A 540 -15.62 -2.57 -9.98
C MET A 540 -15.00 -1.55 -9.03
N GLY A 541 -14.92 -1.90 -7.74
CA GLY A 541 -14.28 -1.04 -6.78
C GLY A 541 -14.15 -1.70 -5.41
N TRP A 542 -13.19 -1.23 -4.62
CA TRP A 542 -12.79 -1.77 -3.34
C TRP A 542 -13.00 -0.73 -2.24
N SER A 543 -13.48 -1.15 -1.03
CA SER A 543 -13.70 -0.26 0.10
C SER A 543 -14.72 0.84 -0.25
N TYR A 544 -14.35 2.12 -0.19
CA TYR A 544 -15.19 3.18 -0.73
C TYR A 544 -15.52 2.96 -2.22
N GLY A 545 -14.61 2.43 -3.04
CA GLY A 545 -14.93 2.03 -4.41
C GLY A 545 -16.00 0.93 -4.46
N GLY A 546 -16.01 -0.01 -3.51
CA GLY A 546 -17.08 -0.99 -3.32
C GLY A 546 -18.40 -0.34 -2.89
N TYR A 547 -18.37 0.65 -2.00
CA TYR A 547 -19.50 1.52 -1.70
C TYR A 547 -20.02 2.17 -2.96
N MET A 548 -19.15 2.74 -3.79
CA MET A 548 -19.57 3.39 -5.04
C MET A 548 -20.23 2.40 -6.00
N MET A 549 -19.82 1.12 -6.03
CA MET A 549 -20.54 0.08 -6.79
C MET A 549 -21.95 -0.14 -6.25
N ASN A 550 -22.12 -0.18 -4.94
CA ASN A 550 -23.42 -0.29 -4.27
C ASN A 550 -24.26 0.99 -4.50
N TRP A 551 -23.61 2.15 -4.58
CA TRP A 551 -24.23 3.41 -4.94
C TRP A 551 -24.65 3.46 -6.42
N PHE A 552 -23.84 2.93 -7.34
CA PHE A 552 -24.22 2.77 -8.75
C PHE A 552 -25.46 1.89 -8.89
N GLN A 553 -25.55 0.79 -8.12
CA GLN A 553 -26.75 -0.04 -8.08
C GLN A 553 -27.99 0.77 -7.74
N ALA A 554 -27.85 1.75 -6.82
CA ALA A 554 -28.94 2.60 -6.34
C ALA A 554 -29.31 3.74 -7.32
N GLN A 555 -28.33 4.27 -8.07
CA GLN A 555 -28.48 5.55 -8.79
C GLN A 555 -28.47 5.41 -10.32
N THR A 556 -27.95 4.33 -10.90
CA THR A 556 -27.80 4.19 -12.36
C THR A 556 -28.04 2.77 -12.85
N LYS A 557 -28.41 2.63 -14.13
CA LYS A 557 -28.54 1.33 -14.83
C LYS A 557 -27.59 1.23 -16.03
N ARG A 558 -26.54 2.04 -16.05
CA ARG A 558 -25.60 2.13 -17.19
C ARG A 558 -24.74 0.88 -17.35
N PHE A 559 -24.41 0.22 -16.24
CA PHE A 559 -23.50 -0.93 -16.23
C PHE A 559 -24.28 -2.24 -16.35
N LYS A 560 -23.74 -3.18 -17.12
CA LYS A 560 -24.31 -4.54 -17.29
C LYS A 560 -24.06 -5.44 -16.10
N CYS A 561 -23.00 -5.17 -15.36
CA CYS A 561 -22.66 -5.85 -14.11
C CYS A 561 -21.75 -4.98 -13.25
N LEU A 562 -21.76 -5.27 -11.94
CA LEU A 562 -20.93 -4.62 -10.93
C LEU A 562 -20.12 -5.67 -10.18
N ALA A 563 -18.97 -5.22 -9.62
CA ALA A 563 -18.21 -6.00 -8.66
C ALA A 563 -17.85 -5.11 -7.46
N SER A 564 -18.41 -5.44 -6.30
CA SER A 564 -18.25 -4.71 -5.04
C SER A 564 -17.37 -5.51 -4.09
N MET A 565 -16.20 -4.97 -3.74
CA MET A 565 -15.26 -5.60 -2.83
C MET A 565 -15.17 -4.80 -1.54
N MET A 566 -15.37 -5.46 -0.39
CA MET A 566 -15.37 -4.83 0.94
C MET A 566 -16.17 -3.51 0.96
N GLY A 567 -17.35 -3.52 0.29
CA GLY A 567 -18.15 -2.31 0.04
C GLY A 567 -19.21 -2.10 1.11
N LEU A 568 -19.39 -0.84 1.52
CA LEU A 568 -20.44 -0.43 2.45
C LEU A 568 -21.82 -0.48 1.77
N TYR A 569 -22.82 -0.96 2.51
CA TYR A 569 -24.18 -1.09 2.02
C TYR A 569 -25.16 -0.26 2.84
N ASP A 570 -25.06 -0.32 4.18
CA ASP A 570 -25.87 0.46 5.11
C ASP A 570 -24.92 1.17 6.09
N LEU A 571 -24.83 2.49 5.97
CA LEU A 571 -23.86 3.28 6.72
C LEU A 571 -24.15 3.33 8.22
N ARG A 572 -25.41 3.13 8.66
CA ARG A 572 -25.75 3.06 10.08
C ARG A 572 -25.26 1.77 10.70
N SER A 573 -25.48 0.64 10.01
CA SER A 573 -24.99 -0.65 10.49
C SER A 573 -23.49 -0.79 10.35
N GLU A 574 -22.87 -0.08 9.42
CA GLU A 574 -21.42 0.01 9.29
C GLU A 574 -20.83 0.78 10.47
N TRP A 575 -21.33 1.98 10.80
CA TRP A 575 -20.89 2.77 11.95
C TRP A 575 -20.93 1.96 13.25
N GLY A 576 -21.98 1.15 13.47
CA GLY A 576 -22.10 0.28 14.64
C GLY A 576 -21.21 -0.96 14.61
N GLY A 577 -20.48 -1.20 13.53
CA GLY A 577 -19.66 -2.37 13.33
C GLY A 577 -18.22 -2.11 12.92
N THR A 578 -17.86 -0.89 12.52
CA THR A 578 -16.46 -0.51 12.25
C THR A 578 -15.69 -0.30 13.55
N GLU A 579 -14.36 -0.38 13.48
CA GLU A 579 -13.49 -0.17 14.65
C GLU A 579 -13.04 1.28 14.81
N GLU A 580 -12.96 2.06 13.73
CA GLU A 580 -12.56 3.47 13.76
C GLU A 580 -13.76 4.38 13.51
N LEU A 581 -14.18 5.15 14.51
CA LEU A 581 -15.36 6.02 14.43
C LEU A 581 -15.06 7.42 13.90
N TRP A 582 -13.79 7.86 13.94
CA TRP A 582 -13.43 9.22 13.53
C TRP A 582 -13.77 9.49 12.07
N PHE A 583 -13.53 8.55 11.14
CA PHE A 583 -13.77 8.82 9.71
C PHE A 583 -15.27 8.94 9.37
N PRO A 584 -16.18 8.04 9.80
CA PRO A 584 -17.61 8.24 9.52
C PRO A 584 -18.17 9.44 10.29
N ASP A 585 -17.75 9.69 11.53
CA ASP A 585 -18.21 10.85 12.31
C ASP A 585 -17.81 12.17 11.63
N PHE A 586 -16.59 12.27 11.11
CA PHE A 586 -16.15 13.47 10.41
C PHE A 586 -16.82 13.60 9.04
N ASP A 587 -16.78 12.56 8.23
CA ASP A 587 -17.26 12.61 6.85
C ASP A 587 -18.80 12.66 6.76
N LEU A 588 -19.51 12.00 7.67
CA LEU A 588 -20.98 12.04 7.71
C LEU A 588 -21.53 13.05 8.71
N LYS A 589 -20.66 13.95 9.25
CA LYS A 589 -21.02 15.11 10.09
C LYS A 589 -21.74 14.74 11.38
N GLY A 590 -21.26 13.72 12.06
CA GLY A 590 -21.74 13.25 13.36
C GLY A 590 -22.18 11.78 13.32
N GLN A 591 -22.80 11.32 14.40
CA GLN A 591 -23.25 9.93 14.56
C GLN A 591 -24.58 9.67 13.85
N PRO A 592 -24.96 8.39 13.65
CA PRO A 592 -26.18 8.01 12.94
C PRO A 592 -27.51 8.55 13.51
N TRP A 593 -27.53 8.92 14.78
CA TRP A 593 -28.74 9.47 15.45
C TRP A 593 -28.85 11.00 15.38
N ASN A 594 -27.81 11.70 14.90
CA ASN A 594 -27.81 13.16 14.77
C ASN A 594 -27.40 13.67 13.38
N SER A 595 -27.14 12.78 12.42
CA SER A 595 -26.81 13.12 11.03
C SER A 595 -27.71 12.36 10.04
N ASP A 596 -28.41 13.09 9.19
CA ASP A 596 -29.22 12.51 8.10
C ASP A 596 -28.39 11.96 6.95
N LEU A 597 -27.08 12.24 6.90
CA LEU A 597 -26.20 11.79 5.82
C LEU A 597 -26.06 10.27 5.79
N TYR A 598 -26.10 9.61 6.95
CA TYR A 598 -26.16 8.15 7.02
C TYR A 598 -27.31 7.54 6.23
N LYS A 599 -28.49 8.15 6.33
CA LYS A 599 -29.66 7.74 5.54
C LYS A 599 -29.52 8.16 4.08
N LYS A 600 -29.13 9.42 3.84
CA LYS A 600 -29.03 9.99 2.48
C LYS A 600 -28.08 9.17 1.60
N PHE A 601 -26.93 8.73 2.14
CA PHE A 601 -25.88 8.06 1.37
C PHE A 601 -25.83 6.55 1.54
N SER A 602 -26.76 5.92 2.29
CA SER A 602 -26.85 4.47 2.38
C SER A 602 -27.48 3.88 1.12
N PRO A 603 -26.78 3.02 0.34
CA PRO A 603 -27.40 2.29 -0.77
C PRO A 603 -28.66 1.51 -0.36
N SER A 604 -28.74 0.99 0.86
CA SER A 604 -29.85 0.26 1.42
C SER A 604 -31.18 1.01 1.41
N GLU A 605 -31.17 2.34 1.41
CA GLU A 605 -32.38 3.17 1.34
C GLU A 605 -33.01 3.22 -0.07
N TYR A 606 -32.27 2.80 -1.09
CA TYR A 606 -32.66 2.89 -2.51
C TYR A 606 -32.90 1.52 -3.16
N VAL A 607 -33.21 0.50 -2.39
CA VAL A 607 -33.35 -0.91 -2.82
C VAL A 607 -34.32 -1.08 -4.00
N ARG A 608 -35.36 -0.23 -4.08
CA ARG A 608 -36.36 -0.27 -5.18
C ARG A 608 -35.78 0.04 -6.57
N ASN A 609 -34.58 0.64 -6.61
CA ASN A 609 -33.89 0.99 -7.85
C ASN A 609 -32.96 -0.13 -8.34
N PHE A 610 -32.72 -1.16 -7.52
CA PHE A 610 -31.74 -2.20 -7.81
C PHE A 610 -32.16 -3.05 -9.01
N ALA A 611 -31.20 -3.32 -9.91
CA ALA A 611 -31.46 -4.11 -11.12
C ALA A 611 -30.21 -4.78 -11.69
N THR A 612 -29.01 -4.34 -11.33
CA THR A 612 -27.77 -4.73 -11.99
C THR A 612 -27.16 -5.98 -11.34
N PRO A 613 -26.80 -7.02 -12.11
CA PRO A 613 -26.08 -8.19 -11.60
C PRO A 613 -24.79 -7.81 -10.87
N THR A 614 -24.56 -8.35 -9.66
CA THR A 614 -23.44 -7.93 -8.82
C THR A 614 -22.64 -9.10 -8.22
N LEU A 615 -21.31 -9.06 -8.39
CA LEU A 615 -20.35 -9.87 -7.64
C LEU A 615 -20.00 -9.12 -6.34
N ILE A 616 -20.06 -9.83 -5.21
CA ILE A 616 -19.74 -9.30 -3.89
C ILE A 616 -18.59 -10.11 -3.31
N ILE A 617 -17.52 -9.45 -2.88
CA ILE A 617 -16.38 -10.10 -2.22
C ILE A 617 -16.13 -9.38 -0.89
N THR A 618 -15.89 -10.16 0.19
CA THR A 618 -15.61 -9.61 1.52
C THR A 618 -14.69 -10.55 2.31
N GLY A 619 -13.97 -10.00 3.31
CA GLY A 619 -13.16 -10.74 4.27
C GLY A 619 -13.90 -10.93 5.59
N GLN A 620 -13.88 -12.14 6.16
CA GLN A 620 -14.58 -12.43 7.41
C GLN A 620 -14.00 -11.69 8.60
N LEU A 621 -12.69 -11.38 8.55
CA LEU A 621 -11.96 -10.65 9.57
C LEU A 621 -11.81 -9.15 9.23
N ASP A 622 -12.63 -8.64 8.33
CA ASP A 622 -12.68 -7.21 8.02
C ASP A 622 -13.44 -6.48 9.12
N PHE A 623 -12.72 -5.79 9.98
CA PHE A 623 -13.29 -4.98 11.06
C PHE A 623 -13.44 -3.50 10.67
N ARG A 624 -12.78 -3.09 9.58
CA ARG A 624 -12.97 -1.78 8.94
C ARG A 624 -14.34 -1.68 8.28
N ILE A 625 -14.61 -2.60 7.34
CA ILE A 625 -15.92 -2.74 6.69
C ILE A 625 -16.45 -4.12 7.04
N PRO A 626 -17.26 -4.24 8.10
CA PRO A 626 -17.71 -5.54 8.58
C PRO A 626 -18.33 -6.38 7.46
N TYR A 627 -17.91 -7.63 7.33
CA TYR A 627 -18.36 -8.53 6.25
C TYR A 627 -19.88 -8.71 6.21
N THR A 628 -20.59 -8.34 7.27
CA THR A 628 -22.04 -8.29 7.33
C THR A 628 -22.64 -7.29 6.36
N GLN A 629 -21.91 -6.25 5.93
CA GLN A 629 -22.31 -5.33 4.87
C GLN A 629 -22.53 -6.10 3.56
N GLY A 630 -21.56 -6.95 3.18
CA GLY A 630 -21.68 -7.83 2.02
C GLY A 630 -22.82 -8.84 2.14
N ILE A 631 -23.06 -9.43 3.33
CA ILE A 631 -24.18 -10.35 3.57
C ILE A 631 -25.52 -9.64 3.41
N GLN A 632 -25.70 -8.46 4.01
CA GLN A 632 -26.94 -7.67 3.90
C GLN A 632 -27.24 -7.33 2.43
N TYR A 633 -26.22 -6.89 1.70
CA TYR A 633 -26.35 -6.56 0.28
C TYR A 633 -26.71 -7.77 -0.57
N PHE A 634 -25.99 -8.89 -0.39
CA PHE A 634 -26.29 -10.15 -1.09
C PHE A 634 -27.69 -10.65 -0.82
N THR A 635 -28.13 -10.65 0.45
CA THR A 635 -29.50 -11.06 0.84
C THR A 635 -30.54 -10.21 0.14
N THR A 636 -30.34 -8.90 0.07
CA THR A 636 -31.24 -7.97 -0.63
C THR A 636 -31.34 -8.30 -2.13
N LEU A 637 -30.18 -8.46 -2.81
CA LEU A 637 -30.16 -8.78 -4.23
C LEU A 637 -30.84 -10.13 -4.53
N GLN A 638 -30.57 -11.14 -3.74
CA GLN A 638 -31.21 -12.46 -3.90
C GLN A 638 -32.73 -12.40 -3.68
N THR A 639 -33.18 -11.66 -2.67
CA THR A 639 -34.61 -11.46 -2.38
C THR A 639 -35.33 -10.75 -3.54
N LEU A 640 -34.65 -9.84 -4.22
CA LEU A 640 -35.17 -9.14 -5.40
C LEU A 640 -35.06 -9.96 -6.69
N GLY A 641 -34.48 -11.16 -6.66
CA GLY A 641 -34.24 -11.98 -7.84
C GLY A 641 -33.16 -11.43 -8.76
N ILE A 642 -32.29 -10.53 -8.26
CA ILE A 642 -31.18 -9.96 -9.04
C ILE A 642 -30.01 -10.93 -9.00
N PRO A 643 -29.46 -11.33 -10.16
CA PRO A 643 -28.32 -12.23 -10.20
C PRO A 643 -27.15 -11.67 -9.38
N SER A 644 -26.69 -12.45 -8.40
CA SER A 644 -25.58 -12.06 -7.55
C SER A 644 -24.77 -13.26 -7.08
N ARG A 645 -23.49 -13.02 -6.76
CA ARG A 645 -22.57 -14.01 -6.20
C ARG A 645 -21.88 -13.37 -5.00
N LEU A 646 -21.75 -14.12 -3.90
CA LEU A 646 -21.02 -13.71 -2.70
C LEU A 646 -19.82 -14.63 -2.50
N ILE A 647 -18.64 -14.03 -2.27
CA ILE A 647 -17.41 -14.70 -1.85
C ILE A 647 -16.98 -14.10 -0.51
N ILE A 648 -16.81 -14.97 0.50
CA ILE A 648 -16.29 -14.58 1.81
C ILE A 648 -14.95 -15.25 2.02
N PHE A 649 -13.87 -14.49 2.13
CA PHE A 649 -12.56 -15.00 2.52
C PHE A 649 -12.52 -15.22 4.03
N LYS A 650 -12.38 -16.49 4.46
CA LYS A 650 -12.53 -16.90 5.87
C LYS A 650 -11.46 -16.35 6.81
N ASN A 651 -10.25 -16.17 6.30
CA ASN A 651 -9.07 -15.82 7.09
C ASN A 651 -8.45 -14.47 6.68
N ASP A 652 -9.18 -13.67 5.91
CA ASP A 652 -8.72 -12.37 5.46
C ASP A 652 -9.61 -11.26 6.01
N GLY A 653 -9.03 -10.10 6.18
CA GLY A 653 -9.72 -8.87 6.53
C GLY A 653 -9.97 -7.98 5.33
N HIS A 654 -9.74 -6.68 5.52
CA HIS A 654 -9.93 -5.67 4.49
C HIS A 654 -9.00 -5.88 3.27
N TRP A 655 -7.82 -6.46 3.51
CA TRP A 655 -6.81 -6.78 2.49
C TRP A 655 -6.65 -8.30 2.37
N PRO A 656 -7.21 -8.96 1.32
CA PRO A 656 -7.01 -10.39 1.11
C PRO A 656 -5.54 -10.74 0.88
N ASN A 657 -5.16 -11.93 1.34
CA ASN A 657 -3.81 -12.42 1.16
C ASN A 657 -3.42 -12.48 -0.33
N VAL A 658 -2.32 -11.82 -0.68
CA VAL A 658 -1.87 -11.59 -2.06
C VAL A 658 -1.78 -12.88 -2.87
N VAL A 659 -1.27 -13.97 -2.30
CA VAL A 659 -1.00 -15.21 -3.04
C VAL A 659 -1.99 -16.33 -2.75
N LYS A 660 -2.71 -16.29 -1.62
CA LYS A 660 -3.71 -17.31 -1.26
C LYS A 660 -5.10 -16.94 -1.77
N SER A 661 -5.50 -15.70 -1.63
CA SER A 661 -6.88 -15.24 -1.84
C SER A 661 -7.04 -14.41 -3.12
N MET A 662 -6.08 -13.54 -3.45
CA MET A 662 -6.14 -12.69 -4.63
C MET A 662 -6.21 -13.44 -5.99
N PRO A 663 -5.66 -14.66 -6.18
CA PRO A 663 -5.92 -15.40 -7.41
C PRO A 663 -7.40 -15.70 -7.64
N LEU A 664 -8.16 -16.04 -6.58
CA LEU A 664 -9.61 -16.23 -6.65
C LEU A 664 -10.34 -14.90 -6.91
N TYR A 665 -9.87 -13.81 -6.32
CA TYR A 665 -10.39 -12.47 -6.59
C TYR A 665 -10.36 -12.17 -8.10
N TYR A 666 -9.18 -12.27 -8.74
CA TYR A 666 -9.06 -12.00 -10.18
C TYR A 666 -9.86 -12.95 -11.04
N ASP A 667 -9.84 -14.24 -10.73
CA ASP A 667 -10.57 -15.25 -11.51
C ASP A 667 -12.08 -15.07 -11.43
N ALA A 668 -12.61 -14.76 -10.22
CA ALA A 668 -14.03 -14.48 -10.01
C ALA A 668 -14.50 -13.23 -10.77
N HIS A 669 -13.67 -12.19 -10.85
CA HIS A 669 -13.95 -11.01 -11.66
C HIS A 669 -13.98 -11.34 -13.14
N LEU A 670 -12.99 -12.07 -13.65
CA LEU A 670 -12.95 -12.47 -15.05
C LEU A 670 -14.14 -13.36 -15.42
N ASP A 671 -14.54 -14.32 -14.56
CA ASP A 671 -15.73 -15.15 -14.76
C ASP A 671 -17.01 -14.31 -14.80
N TRP A 672 -17.13 -13.33 -13.87
CA TRP A 672 -18.28 -12.42 -13.79
C TRP A 672 -18.38 -11.50 -15.00
N PHE A 673 -17.28 -10.85 -15.36
CA PHE A 673 -17.24 -9.93 -16.50
C PHE A 673 -17.41 -10.68 -17.83
N HIS A 674 -16.81 -11.86 -17.99
CA HIS A 674 -17.02 -12.69 -19.17
C HIS A 674 -18.51 -13.01 -19.39
N LYS A 675 -19.19 -13.37 -18.32
CA LYS A 675 -20.63 -13.72 -18.37
C LYS A 675 -21.50 -12.57 -18.87
N TYR A 676 -21.21 -11.33 -18.50
CA TYR A 676 -22.08 -10.17 -18.81
C TYR A 676 -21.53 -9.24 -19.89
N LEU A 677 -20.25 -9.21 -20.12
CA LEU A 677 -19.60 -8.31 -21.05
C LEU A 677 -18.92 -9.01 -22.24
N GLY A 678 -18.71 -10.34 -22.14
CA GLY A 678 -17.83 -11.06 -23.06
C GLY A 678 -16.35 -10.88 -22.67
N GLY A 679 -15.44 -10.90 -23.62
CA GLY A 679 -13.98 -10.96 -23.39
C GLY A 679 -13.49 -12.41 -23.25
N ALA A 680 -12.25 -12.61 -22.81
CA ALA A 680 -11.72 -13.94 -22.60
C ALA A 680 -12.37 -14.61 -21.36
N PRO A 681 -12.60 -15.95 -21.38
CA PRO A 681 -13.08 -16.65 -20.19
C PRO A 681 -12.03 -16.63 -19.08
N ALA A 682 -12.47 -16.77 -17.84
CA ALA A 682 -11.58 -16.91 -16.69
C ALA A 682 -10.66 -18.14 -16.88
N PRO A 683 -9.36 -18.01 -16.53
CA PRO A 683 -8.39 -19.10 -16.76
C PRO A 683 -8.56 -20.30 -15.84
N TYR A 684 -9.25 -20.11 -14.71
CA TYR A 684 -9.51 -21.15 -13.72
C TYR A 684 -11.02 -21.31 -13.51
N ASN A 685 -11.39 -22.26 -12.69
CA ASN A 685 -12.79 -22.46 -12.28
C ASN A 685 -12.94 -22.03 -10.82
N VAL A 686 -13.78 -21.05 -10.56
CA VAL A 686 -14.03 -20.46 -9.23
C VAL A 686 -14.40 -21.54 -8.18
N GLU A 687 -15.27 -22.51 -8.53
CA GLU A 687 -15.67 -23.56 -7.59
C GLU A 687 -14.52 -24.51 -7.24
N LYS A 688 -13.66 -24.82 -8.22
CA LYS A 688 -12.44 -25.61 -7.98
C LYS A 688 -11.42 -24.83 -7.15
N MET A 689 -11.31 -23.52 -7.37
CA MET A 689 -10.42 -22.66 -6.57
C MET A 689 -10.84 -22.63 -5.10
N VAL A 690 -12.13 -22.45 -4.82
CA VAL A 690 -12.66 -22.44 -3.45
C VAL A 690 -12.43 -23.80 -2.75
N LYS A 691 -12.40 -24.90 -3.50
CA LYS A 691 -12.08 -26.25 -3.02
C LYS A 691 -10.58 -26.56 -2.99
N ASN A 692 -9.71 -25.59 -3.31
CA ASN A 692 -8.25 -25.76 -3.44
C ASN A 692 -7.83 -26.81 -4.49
N GLN A 693 -8.60 -26.98 -5.55
CA GLN A 693 -8.39 -27.98 -6.61
C GLN A 693 -7.87 -27.37 -7.93
N ALA A 694 -7.77 -26.05 -8.04
CA ALA A 694 -7.41 -25.40 -9.31
C ALA A 694 -5.92 -25.56 -9.68
N PHE A 695 -5.04 -25.70 -8.71
CA PHE A 695 -3.58 -25.77 -8.92
C PHE A 695 -2.98 -27.15 -8.63
N THR A 696 -3.81 -28.17 -8.35
CA THR A 696 -3.36 -29.50 -7.89
C THR A 696 -2.96 -30.46 -9.01
N ASN A 697 -3.19 -30.11 -10.27
CA ASN A 697 -2.88 -30.99 -11.40
C ASN A 697 -2.17 -30.25 -12.55
N LYS A 698 -0.88 -30.02 -12.39
CA LYS A 698 0.06 -29.93 -13.55
C LYS A 698 1.47 -30.30 -13.15
#